data_d26593380189937b77712e3dbde341b6
#
_entry.id   d26593380189937b77712e3dbde341b6
#
_cell.length_a   1.000
_cell.length_b   1.000
_cell.length_c   1.000
_cell.angle_alpha   90.00
_cell.angle_beta   90.00
_cell.angle_gamma   90.00
#
_symmetry.space_group_name_H-M   'P 1'
#
loop_
_entity.id
_entity.type
_entity.pdbx_description
1 polymer ?
#
loop_
_entity_poly.entity_id
_entity_poly.type
_entity_poly.pdbx_seq_one_letter_code
_entity_poly.pdbx_strand_id
1 'polypeptide(L)'
;MTKLHAGGKFDNSAYKVSGGLHGVGVSCVNALSERLEVTVRRDGKRWKQVYSRGVPQEELQYIGESDSHGTTVRFKPDETIFETTEFSYDTLKKRFEELAYLNKGLQIECRDERTSEVHLFHAEGGIHQFVKDLNSGEVGIHSIVDGEGVADGVSVEFAIQYNAGYKENMYTFANNIRTKEGGTHLAGFKTALTRAINNYIKSQPDLTKKMKGQALSGDDVREGLTAVLSVKLPQPQFEGQTKTKLGNSEVAGIVGGVVYGKLDTYFQENPKDARLIIDKAVDASRARDAARRAKELVRRKGALSDNALPGKLADCQSKDPADSELFIVEGDSAGGSAKQGRNPNTQAILPLRGKILNTERTRFDKMLANKEVKALITAMGAGIGEEDTDYDKLRYHKIVIMTDADVDGAHIRTLLLTFFFRNYAGLIDRGYLYIAQPPLYRAHNSRMEKFIKDDYELNAFLMQRVSDDMEVEAPNGTLFRGEEIKALMGQIENISHRVRDAELAGINRDLFLALVDVEDRVTPDCLTSGTRCYDFLKERGYELTTETEAHEDGDRVFALIENANGHRTRVSVEFFISKMYLNSWEALDAIRQKCGGLSFMLRNKEQEYAASDIFDLHALTLEEARKGLNIQRYKGLGEMNPEQLWVTTMNPENRTLLRVTVEDAEAASDTFEQLMGDRVEPRREFIERNAKYAVNLDY
;
A
#
# COMPACT_ATOMS: atom_id res chain seq x y z
N MET A 1 9.43 -28.26 -18.08
CA MET A 1 8.08 -27.66 -17.94
C MET A 1 7.10 -28.59 -17.21
N THR A 2 7.15 -29.93 -17.44
CA THR A 2 6.20 -30.93 -16.87
C THR A 2 6.85 -31.93 -15.91
N LYS A 3 8.17 -32.00 -15.83
CA LYS A 3 8.89 -32.89 -14.91
C LYS A 3 9.39 -32.10 -13.70
N LEU A 4 9.05 -32.56 -12.52
CA LEU A 4 9.60 -32.06 -11.25
C LEU A 4 11.03 -32.57 -11.08
N HIS A 5 11.83 -31.84 -10.33
CA HIS A 5 13.24 -32.20 -10.04
C HIS A 5 14.09 -32.42 -11.29
N ALA A 6 13.82 -31.67 -12.37
CA ALA A 6 14.56 -31.71 -13.63
C ALA A 6 15.11 -30.32 -13.99
N GLY A 7 16.16 -30.33 -14.84
CA GLY A 7 16.75 -29.10 -15.39
C GLY A 7 18.23 -28.94 -15.05
N GLY A 8 18.91 -28.01 -15.73
CA GLY A 8 20.37 -27.77 -15.61
C GLY A 8 20.84 -27.36 -14.22
N LYS A 9 19.93 -26.98 -13.31
CA LYS A 9 20.25 -26.61 -11.91
C LYS A 9 20.73 -27.81 -11.04
N PHE A 10 20.51 -29.03 -11.50
CA PHE A 10 21.02 -30.26 -10.85
C PHE A 10 22.40 -30.64 -11.38
N ASP A 11 22.92 -29.94 -12.38
CA ASP A 11 24.28 -30.11 -12.90
C ASP A 11 25.17 -29.00 -12.27
N ASN A 12 25.99 -29.38 -11.29
CA ASN A 12 26.92 -28.47 -10.61
C ASN A 12 27.97 -27.86 -11.55
N SER A 13 28.13 -28.39 -12.78
CA SER A 13 29.01 -27.82 -13.78
C SER A 13 28.37 -26.61 -14.50
N ALA A 14 27.03 -26.59 -14.60
CA ALA A 14 26.29 -25.54 -15.28
C ALA A 14 25.89 -24.38 -14.32
N TYR A 15 25.57 -24.70 -13.06
CA TYR A 15 25.12 -23.69 -12.07
C TYR A 15 25.85 -23.86 -10.75
N LYS A 16 26.77 -22.94 -10.43
CA LYS A 16 27.49 -22.91 -9.14
C LYS A 16 26.61 -22.47 -7.98
N VAL A 17 25.64 -21.61 -8.23
CA VAL A 17 24.73 -21.02 -7.23
C VAL A 17 23.33 -20.92 -7.80
N SER A 18 22.31 -21.36 -7.08
CA SER A 18 20.91 -21.25 -7.48
C SER A 18 20.01 -20.93 -6.29
N GLY A 19 19.04 -20.03 -6.48
CA GLY A 19 18.00 -19.78 -5.48
C GLY A 19 16.91 -20.85 -5.43
N GLY A 20 16.75 -21.63 -6.49
CA GLY A 20 15.78 -22.72 -6.59
C GLY A 20 16.44 -24.07 -6.43
N LEU A 21 16.16 -24.78 -5.32
CA LEU A 21 16.77 -26.08 -4.99
C LEU A 21 16.03 -27.29 -5.57
N HIS A 22 14.74 -27.14 -5.89
CA HIS A 22 13.88 -28.28 -6.18
C HIS A 22 13.49 -28.44 -7.66
N GLY A 23 13.82 -27.49 -8.54
CA GLY A 23 13.48 -27.55 -9.97
C GLY A 23 11.97 -27.63 -10.23
N VAL A 24 11.15 -27.02 -9.37
CA VAL A 24 9.69 -27.09 -9.45
C VAL A 24 9.02 -25.76 -9.86
N GLY A 25 9.71 -24.62 -9.78
CA GLY A 25 9.10 -23.30 -9.98
C GLY A 25 8.40 -23.14 -11.32
N VAL A 26 9.10 -23.44 -12.42
CA VAL A 26 8.53 -23.34 -13.78
C VAL A 26 7.40 -24.36 -14.00
N SER A 27 7.49 -25.53 -13.39
CA SER A 27 6.42 -26.55 -13.46
C SER A 27 5.17 -26.11 -12.69
N CYS A 28 5.34 -25.40 -11.56
CA CYS A 28 4.22 -24.81 -10.84
C CYS A 28 3.55 -23.71 -11.64
N VAL A 29 4.32 -22.78 -12.25
CA VAL A 29 3.75 -21.74 -13.13
C VAL A 29 2.96 -22.37 -14.26
N ASN A 30 3.49 -23.43 -14.89
CA ASN A 30 2.81 -24.15 -15.96
C ASN A 30 1.50 -24.81 -15.48
N ALA A 31 1.52 -25.48 -14.33
CA ALA A 31 0.34 -26.15 -13.78
C ALA A 31 -0.78 -25.16 -13.37
N LEU A 32 -0.41 -23.97 -12.91
CA LEU A 32 -1.32 -22.93 -12.43
C LEU A 32 -1.71 -21.92 -13.54
N SER A 33 -1.36 -22.19 -14.79
CA SER A 33 -1.69 -21.34 -15.93
C SER A 33 -2.77 -21.96 -16.79
N GLU A 34 -3.79 -21.19 -17.14
CA GLU A 34 -4.77 -21.55 -18.17
C GLU A 34 -4.08 -21.87 -19.50
N ARG A 35 -3.09 -21.04 -19.86
CA ARG A 35 -2.26 -21.21 -21.03
C ARG A 35 -0.83 -20.77 -20.72
N LEU A 36 0.15 -21.58 -21.13
CA LEU A 36 1.55 -21.23 -21.11
C LEU A 36 2.20 -21.60 -22.45
N GLU A 37 2.98 -20.67 -22.99
CA GLU A 37 3.67 -20.80 -24.25
C GLU A 37 5.17 -20.60 -24.04
N VAL A 38 5.98 -21.47 -24.56
CA VAL A 38 7.46 -21.37 -24.54
C VAL A 38 7.99 -21.34 -25.95
N THR A 39 8.79 -20.31 -26.21
CA THR A 39 9.56 -20.22 -27.49
C THR A 39 11.04 -20.20 -27.13
N VAL A 40 11.81 -21.11 -27.75
CA VAL A 40 13.28 -21.24 -27.57
C VAL A 40 13.98 -20.99 -28.89
N ARG A 41 14.92 -20.06 -28.87
CA ARG A 41 15.82 -19.76 -29.98
C ARG A 41 17.20 -20.28 -29.63
N ARG A 42 17.62 -21.36 -30.29
CA ARG A 42 18.90 -22.03 -30.02
C ARG A 42 19.42 -22.78 -31.26
N ASP A 43 20.72 -22.74 -31.45
CA ASP A 43 21.42 -23.48 -32.51
C ASP A 43 20.86 -23.18 -33.92
N GLY A 44 20.59 -21.89 -34.20
CA GLY A 44 20.04 -21.40 -35.44
C GLY A 44 18.56 -21.71 -35.69
N LYS A 45 17.86 -22.29 -34.69
CA LYS A 45 16.48 -22.76 -34.81
C LYS A 45 15.57 -22.15 -33.76
N ARG A 46 14.32 -22.00 -34.13
CA ARG A 46 13.25 -21.52 -33.27
C ARG A 46 12.22 -22.62 -33.00
N TRP A 47 12.00 -22.94 -31.73
CA TRP A 47 11.14 -24.01 -31.29
C TRP A 47 10.03 -23.43 -30.41
N LYS A 48 8.81 -23.98 -30.51
CA LYS A 48 7.64 -23.54 -29.73
C LYS A 48 6.91 -24.74 -29.16
N GLN A 49 6.39 -24.56 -27.92
CA GLN A 49 5.47 -25.51 -27.31
C GLN A 49 4.44 -24.78 -26.44
N VAL A 50 3.20 -25.26 -26.51
CA VAL A 50 2.06 -24.70 -25.81
C VAL A 50 1.55 -25.71 -24.79
N TYR A 51 1.18 -25.17 -23.60
CA TYR A 51 0.63 -25.95 -22.48
C TYR A 51 -0.67 -25.32 -22.00
N SER A 52 -1.56 -26.15 -21.42
CA SER A 52 -2.72 -25.71 -20.67
C SER A 52 -2.76 -26.49 -19.36
N ARG A 53 -2.79 -25.80 -18.23
CA ARG A 53 -2.81 -26.39 -16.88
C ARG A 53 -1.76 -27.50 -16.67
N GLY A 54 -0.54 -27.25 -17.14
CA GLY A 54 0.57 -28.17 -17.04
C GLY A 54 0.63 -29.27 -18.10
N VAL A 55 -0.39 -29.40 -18.95
CA VAL A 55 -0.47 -30.45 -19.98
C VAL A 55 -0.06 -29.91 -21.33
N PRO A 56 0.93 -30.53 -22.05
CA PRO A 56 1.25 -30.16 -23.41
C PRO A 56 0.03 -30.29 -24.32
N GLN A 57 -0.26 -29.29 -25.11
CA GLN A 57 -1.39 -29.28 -26.04
C GLN A 57 -0.96 -29.87 -27.44
N GLU A 58 0.31 -29.72 -27.74
CA GLU A 58 0.89 -30.10 -29.00
C GLU A 58 2.31 -30.65 -28.78
N GLU A 59 2.86 -31.35 -29.76
CA GLU A 59 4.28 -31.72 -29.74
C GLU A 59 5.16 -30.50 -29.97
N LEU A 60 6.45 -30.61 -29.61
CA LEU A 60 7.43 -29.55 -29.83
C LEU A 60 7.53 -29.18 -31.31
N GLN A 61 7.15 -27.97 -31.67
CA GLN A 61 7.10 -27.49 -33.05
C GLN A 61 8.37 -26.73 -33.41
N TYR A 62 8.91 -27.01 -34.58
CA TYR A 62 9.89 -26.17 -35.24
C TYR A 62 9.14 -25.08 -36.01
N ILE A 63 9.42 -23.79 -35.68
CA ILE A 63 8.67 -22.65 -36.22
C ILE A 63 9.55 -21.72 -37.10
N GLY A 64 10.79 -22.11 -37.40
CA GLY A 64 11.67 -21.38 -38.31
C GLY A 64 13.11 -21.25 -37.83
N GLU A 65 13.91 -20.52 -38.61
CA GLU A 65 15.29 -20.18 -38.27
C GLU A 65 15.36 -18.92 -37.40
N SER A 66 16.47 -18.74 -36.68
CA SER A 66 16.70 -17.56 -35.82
C SER A 66 18.19 -17.30 -35.66
N ASP A 67 18.62 -16.10 -35.96
CA ASP A 67 20.00 -15.65 -35.76
C ASP A 67 20.25 -15.23 -34.28
N SER A 68 19.19 -15.16 -33.46
CA SER A 68 19.29 -14.80 -32.05
C SER A 68 19.19 -16.02 -31.13
N HIS A 69 19.71 -15.87 -29.89
CA HIS A 69 19.67 -16.89 -28.86
C HIS A 69 18.81 -16.37 -27.67
N GLY A 70 17.94 -17.23 -27.15
CA GLY A 70 17.14 -16.85 -25.98
C GLY A 70 15.87 -17.68 -25.76
N THR A 71 15.15 -17.38 -24.71
CA THR A 71 13.90 -18.06 -24.35
C THR A 71 12.83 -17.02 -24.02
N THR A 72 11.66 -17.20 -24.63
CA THR A 72 10.45 -16.44 -24.32
C THR A 72 9.46 -17.35 -23.60
N VAL A 73 8.92 -16.92 -22.47
CA VAL A 73 7.86 -17.62 -21.75
C VAL A 73 6.69 -16.66 -21.59
N ARG A 74 5.53 -17.04 -22.14
CA ARG A 74 4.27 -16.30 -22.00
C ARG A 74 3.29 -17.17 -21.25
N PHE A 75 2.62 -16.62 -20.22
CA PHE A 75 1.64 -17.39 -19.47
C PHE A 75 0.46 -16.52 -19.04
N LYS A 76 -0.69 -17.15 -18.88
CA LYS A 76 -1.92 -16.55 -18.34
C LYS A 76 -2.31 -17.34 -17.09
N PRO A 77 -2.36 -16.72 -15.90
CA PRO A 77 -2.82 -17.39 -14.68
C PRO A 77 -4.26 -17.90 -14.83
N ASP A 78 -4.58 -19.01 -14.17
CA ASP A 78 -5.91 -19.62 -14.23
C ASP A 78 -6.87 -18.92 -13.27
N GLU A 79 -7.88 -18.24 -13.77
CA GLU A 79 -8.91 -17.51 -13.00
C GLU A 79 -9.74 -18.45 -12.09
N THR A 80 -9.73 -19.77 -12.33
CA THR A 80 -10.42 -20.74 -11.48
C THR A 80 -9.64 -21.11 -10.22
N ILE A 81 -8.34 -20.71 -10.16
CA ILE A 81 -7.43 -21.03 -9.06
C ILE A 81 -7.09 -19.77 -8.26
N PHE A 82 -6.88 -18.65 -8.94
CA PHE A 82 -6.47 -17.39 -8.32
C PHE A 82 -7.66 -16.45 -8.14
N GLU A 83 -7.77 -15.83 -6.98
CA GLU A 83 -8.78 -14.80 -6.69
C GLU A 83 -8.58 -13.54 -7.55
N THR A 84 -7.33 -13.23 -7.92
CA THR A 84 -6.97 -12.19 -8.86
C THR A 84 -5.89 -12.70 -9.82
N THR A 85 -6.00 -12.31 -11.09
CA THR A 85 -5.00 -12.60 -12.14
C THR A 85 -4.26 -11.34 -12.58
N GLU A 86 -4.51 -10.22 -11.91
CA GLU A 86 -3.84 -8.96 -12.19
C GLU A 86 -2.48 -8.89 -11.47
N PHE A 87 -1.42 -8.60 -12.24
CA PHE A 87 -0.09 -8.38 -11.69
C PHE A 87 0.07 -6.95 -11.18
N SER A 88 0.65 -6.81 -9.99
CA SER A 88 1.07 -5.51 -9.46
C SER A 88 2.41 -5.09 -10.09
N TYR A 89 2.37 -4.02 -10.90
CA TYR A 89 3.57 -3.48 -11.53
C TYR A 89 4.62 -3.02 -10.51
N ASP A 90 4.19 -2.34 -9.45
CA ASP A 90 5.09 -1.85 -8.39
C ASP A 90 5.83 -2.99 -7.67
N THR A 91 5.15 -4.11 -7.43
CA THR A 91 5.76 -5.30 -6.81
C THR A 91 6.83 -5.90 -7.73
N LEU A 92 6.54 -6.03 -9.02
CA LEU A 92 7.49 -6.54 -10.01
C LEU A 92 8.67 -5.59 -10.21
N LYS A 93 8.40 -4.28 -10.34
CA LYS A 93 9.39 -3.22 -10.48
C LYS A 93 10.40 -3.27 -9.33
N LYS A 94 9.94 -3.28 -8.08
CA LYS A 94 10.78 -3.37 -6.88
C LYS A 94 11.65 -4.63 -6.91
N ARG A 95 11.09 -5.77 -7.31
CA ARG A 95 11.84 -7.04 -7.38
C ARG A 95 12.90 -7.04 -8.49
N PHE A 96 12.61 -6.49 -9.65
CA PHE A 96 13.57 -6.40 -10.74
C PHE A 96 14.70 -5.43 -10.44
N GLU A 97 14.41 -4.34 -9.78
CA GLU A 97 15.40 -3.39 -9.28
C GLU A 97 16.38 -4.07 -8.30
N GLU A 98 15.90 -4.82 -7.29
CA GLU A 98 16.74 -5.61 -6.38
C GLU A 98 17.62 -6.60 -7.14
N LEU A 99 17.08 -7.30 -8.15
CA LEU A 99 17.84 -8.27 -8.95
C LEU A 99 18.94 -7.60 -9.77
N ALA A 100 18.72 -6.41 -10.31
CA ALA A 100 19.72 -5.64 -11.02
C ALA A 100 20.89 -5.24 -10.11
N TYR A 101 20.62 -4.78 -8.89
CA TYR A 101 21.67 -4.46 -7.90
C TYR A 101 22.48 -5.70 -7.46
N LEU A 102 21.82 -6.86 -7.29
CA LEU A 102 22.48 -8.09 -6.84
C LEU A 102 23.29 -8.78 -7.92
N ASN A 103 23.12 -8.39 -9.18
CA ASN A 103 23.79 -9.02 -10.34
C ASN A 103 24.35 -7.93 -11.26
N LYS A 104 25.57 -7.49 -10.97
CA LYS A 104 26.27 -6.44 -11.77
C LYS A 104 26.23 -6.75 -13.27
N GLY A 105 25.85 -5.77 -14.09
CA GLY A 105 25.79 -5.88 -15.54
C GLY A 105 24.51 -6.56 -16.08
N LEU A 106 23.61 -7.04 -15.23
CA LEU A 106 22.30 -7.53 -15.64
C LEU A 106 21.40 -6.35 -16.02
N GLN A 107 20.78 -6.44 -17.20
CA GLN A 107 19.75 -5.50 -17.63
C GLN A 107 18.38 -6.20 -17.58
N ILE A 108 17.40 -5.55 -16.97
CA ILE A 108 16.02 -6.02 -16.89
C ILE A 108 15.11 -4.89 -17.35
N GLU A 109 14.36 -5.11 -18.44
CA GLU A 109 13.28 -4.24 -18.84
C GLU A 109 11.96 -4.75 -18.26
N CYS A 110 11.22 -3.90 -17.59
CA CYS A 110 9.87 -4.17 -17.10
C CYS A 110 8.90 -3.22 -17.78
N ARG A 111 7.88 -3.78 -18.43
CA ARG A 111 6.87 -3.00 -19.16
C ARG A 111 5.47 -3.38 -18.69
N ASP A 112 4.66 -2.40 -18.34
CA ASP A 112 3.23 -2.56 -18.11
C ASP A 112 2.45 -2.01 -19.30
N GLU A 113 1.84 -2.91 -20.04
CA GLU A 113 1.09 -2.56 -21.25
C GLU A 113 -0.23 -1.84 -20.94
N ARG A 114 -0.76 -1.98 -19.72
CA ARG A 114 -1.99 -1.33 -19.29
C ARG A 114 -1.81 0.18 -19.12
N THR A 115 -0.64 0.59 -18.63
CA THR A 115 -0.29 2.00 -18.34
C THR A 115 0.75 2.56 -19.30
N SER A 116 1.32 1.72 -20.18
CA SER A 116 2.45 2.06 -21.06
C SER A 116 3.72 2.46 -20.29
N GLU A 117 3.83 2.09 -19.03
CA GLU A 117 5.03 2.33 -18.24
C GLU A 117 6.15 1.36 -18.61
N VAL A 118 7.35 1.88 -18.82
CA VAL A 118 8.56 1.10 -19.11
C VAL A 118 9.68 1.53 -18.19
N HIS A 119 10.30 0.55 -17.51
CA HIS A 119 11.47 0.79 -16.69
C HIS A 119 12.59 -0.17 -17.08
N LEU A 120 13.79 0.40 -17.34
CA LEU A 120 15.01 -0.35 -17.56
C LEU A 120 15.87 -0.31 -16.30
N PHE A 121 16.11 -1.48 -15.70
CA PHE A 121 16.97 -1.65 -14.54
C PHE A 121 18.34 -2.12 -14.96
N HIS A 122 19.36 -1.37 -14.58
CA HIS A 122 20.77 -1.70 -14.84
C HIS A 122 21.64 -1.06 -13.77
N ALA A 123 22.34 -1.85 -12.98
CA ALA A 123 23.17 -1.39 -11.87
C ALA A 123 24.62 -1.88 -12.00
N GLU A 124 25.49 -1.09 -12.62
CA GLU A 124 26.93 -1.41 -12.73
C GLU A 124 27.64 -1.39 -11.38
N GLY A 125 27.22 -0.50 -10.48
CA GLY A 125 27.76 -0.35 -9.12
C GLY A 125 27.32 -1.46 -8.14
N GLY A 126 26.37 -2.31 -8.52
CA GLY A 126 25.92 -3.42 -7.70
C GLY A 126 25.35 -2.97 -6.35
N ILE A 127 25.67 -3.69 -5.25
CA ILE A 127 25.16 -3.37 -3.91
C ILE A 127 25.70 -2.07 -3.31
N HIS A 128 26.84 -1.57 -3.79
CA HIS A 128 27.32 -0.23 -3.46
C HIS A 128 26.33 0.84 -3.95
N GLN A 129 25.91 0.75 -5.21
CA GLN A 129 24.88 1.63 -5.78
C GLN A 129 23.56 1.45 -5.04
N PHE A 130 23.19 0.23 -4.69
CA PHE A 130 21.98 -0.05 -3.93
C PHE A 130 21.94 0.72 -2.59
N VAL A 131 23.02 0.71 -1.80
CA VAL A 131 23.12 1.50 -0.56
C VAL A 131 23.04 3.00 -0.84
N LYS A 132 23.67 3.47 -1.93
CA LYS A 132 23.61 4.88 -2.34
C LYS A 132 22.16 5.30 -2.65
N ASP A 133 21.43 4.46 -3.38
CA ASP A 133 20.07 4.76 -3.80
C ASP A 133 19.09 4.62 -2.64
N LEU A 134 19.30 3.64 -1.74
CA LEU A 134 18.55 3.53 -0.48
C LEU A 134 18.73 4.76 0.43
N ASN A 135 19.90 5.39 0.41
CA ASN A 135 20.19 6.61 1.15
C ASN A 135 19.96 7.90 0.32
N SER A 136 19.39 7.78 -0.89
CA SER A 136 19.03 8.97 -1.68
C SER A 136 18.02 9.81 -0.89
N GLY A 137 18.31 11.08 -0.62
CA GLY A 137 17.48 11.96 0.23
C GLY A 137 17.88 11.97 1.73
N GLU A 138 18.78 11.11 2.17
CA GLU A 138 19.40 11.15 3.50
C GLU A 138 20.82 11.70 3.41
N VAL A 139 21.26 12.36 4.48
CA VAL A 139 22.64 12.86 4.55
C VAL A 139 23.52 11.73 5.07
N GLY A 140 24.29 11.08 4.19
CA GLY A 140 25.33 10.13 4.59
C GLY A 140 26.43 10.82 5.39
N ILE A 141 26.83 10.26 6.53
CA ILE A 141 27.85 10.85 7.40
C ILE A 141 29.28 10.46 7.03
N HIS A 142 29.45 9.46 6.18
CA HIS A 142 30.73 8.98 5.66
C HIS A 142 30.54 8.39 4.25
N SER A 143 31.64 8.04 3.58
CA SER A 143 31.62 7.31 2.30
C SER A 143 31.05 5.91 2.49
N ILE A 144 30.42 5.34 1.44
CA ILE A 144 29.92 3.96 1.50
C ILE A 144 31.10 3.01 1.71
N VAL A 145 30.96 2.12 2.69
CA VAL A 145 31.93 1.05 2.97
C VAL A 145 31.40 -0.24 2.37
N ASP A 146 32.14 -0.82 1.46
CA ASP A 146 31.79 -2.09 0.88
C ASP A 146 32.92 -3.10 1.01
N GLY A 147 32.58 -4.36 0.93
CA GLY A 147 33.54 -5.45 1.00
C GLY A 147 32.99 -6.76 0.47
N GLU A 148 33.89 -7.54 -0.10
CA GLU A 148 33.57 -8.86 -0.60
C GLU A 148 34.62 -9.88 -0.17
N GLY A 149 34.24 -11.14 -0.05
CA GLY A 149 35.13 -12.24 0.25
C GLY A 149 34.50 -13.60 0.04
N VAL A 150 35.33 -14.62 -0.15
CA VAL A 150 34.91 -16.01 -0.29
C VAL A 150 35.59 -16.84 0.75
N ALA A 151 34.82 -17.60 1.52
CA ALA A 151 35.34 -18.58 2.49
C ALA A 151 34.42 -19.81 2.47
N ASP A 152 35.05 -21.00 2.52
CA ASP A 152 34.35 -22.30 2.54
C ASP A 152 33.27 -22.47 1.47
N GLY A 153 33.50 -21.90 0.25
CA GLY A 153 32.56 -21.95 -0.87
C GLY A 153 31.38 -20.99 -0.76
N VAL A 154 31.29 -20.16 0.29
CA VAL A 154 30.30 -19.11 0.47
C VAL A 154 30.90 -17.78 0.03
N SER A 155 30.26 -17.11 -0.93
CA SER A 155 30.58 -15.73 -1.30
C SER A 155 29.78 -14.78 -0.44
N VAL A 156 30.43 -13.80 0.14
CA VAL A 156 29.84 -12.75 0.97
C VAL A 156 30.15 -11.41 0.34
N GLU A 157 29.15 -10.61 0.12
CA GLU A 157 29.26 -9.23 -0.37
C GLU A 157 28.40 -8.33 0.53
N PHE A 158 28.94 -7.20 1.00
CA PHE A 158 28.19 -6.25 1.81
C PHE A 158 28.55 -4.81 1.46
N ALA A 159 27.59 -3.91 1.66
CA ALA A 159 27.82 -2.47 1.62
C ALA A 159 27.05 -1.81 2.75
N ILE A 160 27.65 -0.79 3.38
CA ILE A 160 27.06 -0.06 4.50
C ILE A 160 27.31 1.43 4.41
N GLN A 161 26.37 2.21 4.90
CA GLN A 161 26.53 3.64 5.15
C GLN A 161 25.67 4.07 6.33
N TYR A 162 26.22 4.90 7.21
CA TYR A 162 25.43 5.59 8.22
C TYR A 162 24.92 6.92 7.69
N ASN A 163 23.71 7.27 8.08
CA ASN A 163 23.09 8.54 7.78
C ASN A 163 22.73 9.32 9.06
N ALA A 164 22.25 10.56 8.90
CA ALA A 164 21.88 11.39 10.03
C ALA A 164 20.60 10.92 10.75
N GLY A 165 19.81 10.03 10.14
CA GLY A 165 18.59 9.45 10.70
C GLY A 165 18.83 8.49 11.85
N TYR A 166 17.77 7.85 12.33
CA TYR A 166 17.80 6.95 13.49
C TYR A 166 17.40 5.52 13.18
N LYS A 167 16.88 5.27 11.96
CA LYS A 167 16.40 3.95 11.55
C LYS A 167 17.56 3.01 11.18
N GLU A 168 17.37 1.72 11.48
CA GLU A 168 18.15 0.62 10.96
C GLU A 168 17.48 0.10 9.68
N ASN A 169 18.13 0.25 8.52
CA ASN A 169 17.66 -0.25 7.24
C ASN A 169 18.56 -1.38 6.76
N MET A 170 18.12 -2.64 6.93
CA MET A 170 18.91 -3.80 6.56
C MET A 170 18.24 -4.64 5.49
N TYR A 171 18.91 -4.78 4.35
CA TYR A 171 18.49 -5.60 3.23
C TYR A 171 19.41 -6.82 3.13
N THR A 172 18.86 -8.00 3.37
CA THR A 172 19.65 -9.24 3.38
C THR A 172 19.15 -10.23 2.34
N PHE A 173 20.12 -10.87 1.66
CA PHE A 173 19.83 -11.78 0.56
C PHE A 173 20.66 -13.05 0.67
N ALA A 174 20.03 -14.17 0.33
CA ALA A 174 20.69 -15.46 0.15
C ALA A 174 20.36 -16.02 -1.23
N ASN A 175 21.38 -16.22 -2.10
CA ASN A 175 21.22 -16.63 -3.50
C ASN A 175 20.17 -15.75 -4.25
N ASN A 176 20.30 -14.43 -4.13
CA ASN A 176 19.41 -13.42 -4.71
C ASN A 176 17.95 -13.45 -4.16
N ILE A 177 17.67 -14.24 -3.13
CA ILE A 177 16.34 -14.26 -2.46
C ILE A 177 16.43 -13.35 -1.24
N ARG A 178 15.49 -12.41 -1.12
CA ARG A 178 15.38 -11.53 0.04
C ARG A 178 14.97 -12.32 1.28
N THR A 179 15.79 -12.28 2.31
CA THR A 179 15.53 -12.94 3.60
C THR A 179 14.96 -11.92 4.57
N LYS A 180 13.67 -11.69 4.50
CA LYS A 180 12.96 -10.65 5.27
C LYS A 180 13.10 -10.83 6.78
N GLU A 181 13.11 -12.07 7.24
CA GLU A 181 13.30 -12.44 8.65
C GLU A 181 14.79 -12.64 9.00
N GLY A 182 15.69 -12.32 8.06
CA GLY A 182 17.13 -12.46 8.25
C GLY A 182 17.60 -13.92 8.28
N GLY A 183 18.26 -14.29 9.35
CA GLY A 183 18.85 -15.62 9.56
C GLY A 183 20.30 -15.55 9.98
N THR A 184 21.03 -16.66 9.84
CA THR A 184 22.41 -16.83 10.32
C THR A 184 23.40 -15.83 9.72
N HIS A 185 23.26 -15.49 8.43
CA HIS A 185 24.10 -14.49 7.76
C HIS A 185 23.92 -13.09 8.38
N LEU A 186 22.69 -12.68 8.68
CA LEU A 186 22.40 -11.41 9.35
C LEU A 186 22.95 -11.41 10.79
N ALA A 187 22.79 -12.51 11.53
CA ALA A 187 23.33 -12.65 12.88
C ALA A 187 24.87 -12.53 12.88
N GLY A 188 25.54 -13.17 11.93
CA GLY A 188 26.96 -13.06 11.71
C GLY A 188 27.42 -11.62 11.42
N PHE A 189 26.70 -10.94 10.54
CA PHE A 189 26.97 -9.55 10.18
C PHE A 189 26.80 -8.60 11.39
N LYS A 190 25.68 -8.67 12.11
CA LYS A 190 25.40 -7.83 13.29
C LYS A 190 26.47 -8.01 14.37
N THR A 191 26.88 -9.25 14.60
CA THR A 191 27.94 -9.57 15.57
C THR A 191 29.31 -9.03 15.15
N ALA A 192 29.66 -9.19 13.88
CA ALA A 192 30.92 -8.71 13.32
C ALA A 192 31.03 -7.18 13.36
N LEU A 193 29.97 -6.47 12.95
CA LEU A 193 29.91 -5.02 12.96
C LEU A 193 30.13 -4.48 14.40
N THR A 194 29.35 -5.01 15.34
CA THR A 194 29.45 -4.61 16.76
C THR A 194 30.85 -4.88 17.33
N ARG A 195 31.43 -6.02 17.00
CA ARG A 195 32.77 -6.40 17.45
C ARG A 195 33.85 -5.51 16.82
N ALA A 196 33.79 -5.21 15.53
CA ALA A 196 34.74 -4.37 14.83
C ALA A 196 34.78 -2.95 15.43
N ILE A 197 33.63 -2.34 15.66
CA ILE A 197 33.54 -1.00 16.26
C ILE A 197 34.07 -1.00 17.71
N ASN A 198 33.66 -1.94 18.53
CA ASN A 198 34.13 -2.01 19.92
C ASN A 198 35.63 -2.30 20.02
N ASN A 199 36.20 -3.12 19.13
CA ASN A 199 37.63 -3.38 19.11
C ASN A 199 38.43 -2.15 18.68
N TYR A 200 37.92 -1.41 17.66
CA TYR A 200 38.56 -0.16 17.25
C TYR A 200 38.51 0.89 18.36
N ILE A 201 37.38 1.02 19.10
CA ILE A 201 37.31 1.91 20.29
C ILE A 201 38.38 1.53 21.33
N LYS A 202 38.56 0.24 21.62
CA LYS A 202 39.57 -0.23 22.59
C LYS A 202 41.00 0.06 22.15
N SER A 203 41.28 0.07 20.85
CA SER A 203 42.60 0.40 20.29
C SER A 203 42.94 1.89 20.37
N GLN A 204 41.95 2.76 20.61
CA GLN A 204 42.08 4.23 20.63
C GLN A 204 41.90 4.78 22.06
N PRO A 205 42.98 5.27 22.74
CA PRO A 205 42.91 5.72 24.15
C PRO A 205 41.92 6.87 24.40
N ASP A 206 41.77 7.79 23.47
CA ASP A 206 40.86 8.92 23.57
C ASP A 206 39.38 8.49 23.48
N LEU A 207 39.05 7.56 22.59
CA LEU A 207 37.74 6.98 22.49
C LEU A 207 37.36 6.13 23.71
N THR A 208 38.30 5.35 24.21
CA THR A 208 38.13 4.56 25.45
C THR A 208 37.81 5.46 26.66
N LYS A 209 38.48 6.61 26.79
CA LYS A 209 38.18 7.60 27.84
C LYS A 209 36.78 8.21 27.65
N LYS A 210 36.36 8.53 26.40
CA LYS A 210 35.05 9.09 26.07
C LYS A 210 33.94 8.13 26.47
N MET A 211 34.14 6.82 26.31
CA MET A 211 33.23 5.73 26.65
C MET A 211 33.27 5.33 28.15
N LYS A 212 34.17 5.86 28.93
CA LYS A 212 34.35 5.47 30.34
C LYS A 212 34.48 3.96 30.55
N GLY A 213 35.07 3.26 29.60
CA GLY A 213 35.26 1.79 29.62
C GLY A 213 33.99 0.97 29.30
N GLN A 214 32.87 1.59 28.96
CA GLN A 214 31.66 0.88 28.54
C GLN A 214 31.74 0.47 27.07
N ALA A 215 31.21 -0.72 26.73
CA ALA A 215 31.07 -1.18 25.36
C ALA A 215 29.73 -0.72 24.78
N LEU A 216 29.73 -0.43 23.50
CA LEU A 216 28.48 -0.16 22.74
C LEU A 216 27.72 -1.47 22.55
N SER A 217 26.41 -1.42 22.68
CA SER A 217 25.50 -2.53 22.32
C SER A 217 25.31 -2.63 20.82
N GLY A 218 24.74 -3.75 20.36
CA GLY A 218 24.40 -3.93 18.96
C GLY A 218 23.44 -2.84 18.45
N ASP A 219 22.44 -2.45 19.24
CA ASP A 219 21.45 -1.45 18.86
C ASP A 219 22.07 -0.06 18.75
N ASP A 220 23.00 0.31 19.65
CA ASP A 220 23.73 1.58 19.55
C ASP A 220 24.51 1.68 18.24
N VAL A 221 25.11 0.54 17.84
CA VAL A 221 25.94 0.45 16.64
C VAL A 221 25.12 0.49 15.36
N ARG A 222 23.86 0.12 15.40
CA ARG A 222 23.00 0.04 14.19
C ARG A 222 22.08 1.25 13.99
N GLU A 223 22.03 2.18 14.93
CA GLU A 223 21.22 3.40 14.77
C GLU A 223 21.71 4.23 13.57
N GLY A 224 20.80 4.48 12.61
CA GLY A 224 21.09 5.24 11.38
C GLY A 224 21.90 4.45 10.33
N LEU A 225 21.98 3.12 10.47
CA LEU A 225 22.69 2.24 9.54
C LEU A 225 21.79 1.83 8.38
N THR A 226 22.25 2.08 7.15
CA THR A 226 21.76 1.40 5.94
C THR A 226 22.79 0.36 5.53
N ALA A 227 22.35 -0.91 5.40
CA ALA A 227 23.21 -2.02 5.04
C ALA A 227 22.55 -2.96 4.03
N VAL A 228 23.31 -3.41 3.05
CA VAL A 228 22.93 -4.48 2.12
C VAL A 228 23.93 -5.61 2.31
N LEU A 229 23.44 -6.82 2.55
CA LEU A 229 24.23 -8.05 2.71
C LEU A 229 23.73 -9.09 1.72
N SER A 230 24.61 -9.58 0.85
CA SER A 230 24.32 -10.66 -0.10
C SER A 230 25.25 -11.83 0.15
N VAL A 231 24.70 -13.02 0.37
CA VAL A 231 25.45 -14.26 0.45
C VAL A 231 25.06 -15.19 -0.69
N LYS A 232 26.06 -15.84 -1.30
CA LYS A 232 25.84 -16.85 -2.34
C LYS A 232 26.51 -18.15 -1.88
N LEU A 233 25.69 -19.21 -1.75
CA LEU A 233 26.14 -20.51 -1.23
C LEU A 233 25.53 -21.65 -2.06
N PRO A 234 26.23 -22.82 -2.17
CA PRO A 234 25.77 -23.91 -3.02
C PRO A 234 24.48 -24.57 -2.56
N GLN A 235 24.29 -24.70 -1.22
CA GLN A 235 23.17 -25.41 -0.61
C GLN A 235 22.50 -24.57 0.50
N PRO A 236 21.69 -23.57 0.16
CA PRO A 236 20.98 -22.78 1.16
C PRO A 236 19.88 -23.60 1.83
N GLN A 237 19.82 -23.52 3.14
CA GLN A 237 18.75 -24.08 3.97
C GLN A 237 17.91 -22.94 4.51
N PHE A 238 16.62 -22.94 4.19
CA PHE A 238 15.69 -21.92 4.67
C PHE A 238 14.69 -22.51 5.68
N GLU A 239 14.29 -21.70 6.63
CA GLU A 239 13.19 -22.01 7.52
C GLU A 239 11.86 -21.75 6.77
N GLY A 240 11.30 -22.78 6.13
CA GLY A 240 10.03 -22.71 5.43
C GLY A 240 10.12 -22.46 3.91
N GLN A 241 8.98 -22.65 3.25
CA GLN A 241 8.86 -22.59 1.79
C GLN A 241 9.00 -21.17 1.23
N THR A 242 8.63 -20.16 2.00
CA THR A 242 8.71 -18.74 1.59
C THR A 242 10.14 -18.21 1.56
N LYS A 243 11.10 -18.98 2.11
CA LYS A 243 12.56 -18.67 2.12
C LYS A 243 12.91 -17.34 2.79
N THR A 244 12.11 -16.93 3.76
CA THR A 244 12.26 -15.64 4.46
C THR A 244 13.44 -15.59 5.43
N LYS A 245 13.93 -16.77 5.91
CA LYS A 245 14.99 -16.87 6.89
C LYS A 245 16.01 -17.95 6.52
N LEU A 246 17.31 -17.60 6.54
CA LEU A 246 18.39 -18.53 6.26
C LEU A 246 18.79 -19.28 7.53
N GLY A 247 18.83 -20.62 7.47
CA GLY A 247 19.08 -21.51 8.62
C GLY A 247 20.49 -22.09 8.72
N ASN A 248 21.32 -22.01 7.68
CA ASN A 248 22.67 -22.58 7.63
C ASN A 248 23.55 -22.07 8.80
N SER A 249 23.86 -22.88 9.80
CA SER A 249 24.58 -22.47 11.02
C SER A 249 26.02 -21.99 10.77
N GLU A 250 26.71 -22.60 9.81
CA GLU A 250 28.07 -22.28 9.42
C GLU A 250 28.23 -20.88 8.81
N VAL A 251 27.20 -20.38 8.17
CA VAL A 251 27.22 -19.09 7.46
C VAL A 251 27.43 -17.91 8.41
N ALA A 252 26.95 -18.00 9.66
CA ALA A 252 27.16 -16.94 10.65
C ALA A 252 28.65 -16.69 10.92
N GLY A 253 29.45 -17.75 11.07
CA GLY A 253 30.89 -17.66 11.28
C GLY A 253 31.64 -17.12 10.06
N ILE A 254 31.27 -17.58 8.88
CA ILE A 254 31.86 -17.16 7.59
C ILE A 254 31.63 -15.66 7.34
N VAL A 255 30.36 -15.23 7.38
CA VAL A 255 30.00 -13.81 7.24
C VAL A 255 30.69 -12.97 8.31
N GLY A 256 30.69 -13.47 9.57
CA GLY A 256 31.33 -12.80 10.67
C GLY A 256 32.84 -12.57 10.46
N GLY A 257 33.54 -13.55 9.90
CA GLY A 257 34.97 -13.45 9.58
C GLY A 257 35.27 -12.45 8.46
N VAL A 258 34.54 -12.55 7.35
CA VAL A 258 34.72 -11.66 6.18
C VAL A 258 34.42 -10.21 6.55
N VAL A 259 33.26 -9.96 7.15
CA VAL A 259 32.81 -8.60 7.51
C VAL A 259 33.74 -7.97 8.54
N TYR A 260 34.11 -8.71 9.59
CA TYR A 260 35.03 -8.20 10.59
C TYR A 260 36.39 -7.82 9.98
N GLY A 261 36.98 -8.69 9.17
CA GLY A 261 38.28 -8.41 8.55
C GLY A 261 38.27 -7.17 7.66
N LYS A 262 37.24 -7.03 6.85
CA LYS A 262 37.10 -5.85 5.95
C LYS A 262 36.87 -4.56 6.74
N LEU A 263 35.99 -4.57 7.74
CA LEU A 263 35.73 -3.40 8.58
C LEU A 263 36.94 -3.00 9.44
N ASP A 264 37.69 -3.97 10.00
CA ASP A 264 38.87 -3.69 10.77
C ASP A 264 39.93 -2.98 9.92
N THR A 265 40.18 -3.47 8.70
CA THR A 265 41.06 -2.82 7.72
C THR A 265 40.57 -1.42 7.38
N TYR A 266 39.30 -1.29 7.05
CA TYR A 266 38.70 0.01 6.64
C TYR A 266 38.84 1.06 7.75
N PHE A 267 38.56 0.73 9.01
CA PHE A 267 38.66 1.67 10.13
C PHE A 267 40.09 2.13 10.38
N GLN A 268 41.10 1.24 10.15
CA GLN A 268 42.49 1.61 10.27
C GLN A 268 42.97 2.52 9.14
N GLU A 269 42.47 2.29 7.92
CA GLU A 269 42.81 3.10 6.75
C GLU A 269 42.06 4.44 6.70
N ASN A 270 40.83 4.48 7.28
CA ASN A 270 39.92 5.63 7.23
C ASN A 270 39.54 6.14 8.64
N PRO A 271 40.48 6.63 9.45
CA PRO A 271 40.21 7.01 10.84
C PRO A 271 39.23 8.16 11.00
N LYS A 272 39.02 8.99 9.99
CA LYS A 272 37.99 10.07 9.98
C LYS A 272 36.58 9.48 9.92
N ASP A 273 36.35 8.56 9.00
CA ASP A 273 35.06 7.90 8.83
C ASP A 273 34.73 7.00 10.03
N ALA A 274 35.74 6.24 10.53
CA ALA A 274 35.61 5.47 11.76
C ALA A 274 35.19 6.34 12.95
N ARG A 275 35.72 7.56 13.08
CA ARG A 275 35.34 8.47 14.16
C ARG A 275 33.89 8.98 14.01
N LEU A 276 33.45 9.31 12.79
CA LEU A 276 32.06 9.72 12.54
C LEU A 276 31.06 8.61 12.88
N ILE A 277 31.35 7.37 12.47
CA ILE A 277 30.55 6.19 12.79
C ILE A 277 30.47 5.98 14.32
N ILE A 278 31.62 6.05 15.02
CA ILE A 278 31.66 5.86 16.47
C ILE A 278 30.93 6.98 17.20
N ASP A 279 31.11 8.23 16.79
CA ASP A 279 30.42 9.35 17.41
C ASP A 279 28.90 9.21 17.29
N LYS A 280 28.40 8.75 16.14
CA LYS A 280 26.99 8.41 15.94
C LYS A 280 26.51 7.32 16.91
N ALA A 281 27.26 6.22 17.02
CA ALA A 281 26.93 5.12 17.93
C ALA A 281 27.00 5.50 19.43
N VAL A 282 27.92 6.41 19.80
CA VAL A 282 28.01 6.97 21.17
C VAL A 282 26.81 7.84 21.48
N ASP A 283 26.35 8.65 20.53
CA ASP A 283 25.16 9.49 20.70
C ASP A 283 23.89 8.62 20.80
N ALA A 284 23.82 7.52 20.05
CA ALA A 284 22.75 6.52 20.18
C ALA A 284 22.75 5.89 21.58
N SER A 285 23.90 5.47 22.10
CA SER A 285 24.04 4.90 23.43
C SER A 285 23.59 5.86 24.53
N ARG A 286 23.99 7.14 24.45
CA ARG A 286 23.55 8.18 25.41
C ARG A 286 22.05 8.38 25.39
N ALA A 287 21.44 8.37 24.21
CA ALA A 287 20.01 8.53 24.07
C ALA A 287 19.23 7.34 24.59
N ARG A 288 19.69 6.13 24.33
CA ARG A 288 19.10 4.92 24.90
C ARG A 288 19.14 4.95 26.44
N ASP A 289 20.27 5.38 27.03
CA ASP A 289 20.36 5.55 28.48
C ASP A 289 19.40 6.63 29.01
N ALA A 290 19.19 7.73 28.28
CA ALA A 290 18.22 8.74 28.62
C ALA A 290 16.77 8.20 28.52
N ALA A 291 16.47 7.45 27.47
CA ALA A 291 15.18 6.77 27.27
C ALA A 291 14.90 5.77 28.41
N ARG A 292 15.90 4.94 28.79
CA ARG A 292 15.77 4.00 29.91
C ARG A 292 15.45 4.71 31.23
N ARG A 293 16.13 5.82 31.54
CA ARG A 293 15.83 6.61 32.74
C ARG A 293 14.43 7.21 32.70
N ALA A 294 13.99 7.73 31.54
CA ALA A 294 12.65 8.25 31.36
C ALA A 294 11.59 7.16 31.56
N LYS A 295 11.84 5.96 31.04
CA LYS A 295 10.98 4.79 31.19
C LYS A 295 10.89 4.32 32.66
N GLU A 296 12.02 4.26 33.37
CA GLU A 296 12.03 3.95 34.79
C GLU A 296 11.24 4.97 35.62
N LEU A 297 11.31 6.26 35.30
CA LEU A 297 10.52 7.30 35.95
C LEU A 297 9.01 7.12 35.71
N VAL A 298 8.60 6.73 34.50
CA VAL A 298 7.20 6.40 34.19
C VAL A 298 6.75 5.18 35.00
N ARG A 299 7.58 4.12 35.04
CA ARG A 299 7.29 2.88 35.77
C ARG A 299 7.22 3.08 37.29
N ARG A 300 8.14 3.87 37.86
CA ARG A 300 8.12 4.18 39.30
C ARG A 300 6.90 5.02 39.71
N LYS A 301 6.46 5.96 38.84
CA LYS A 301 5.23 6.73 39.09
C LYS A 301 3.98 5.87 38.95
N GLY A 302 3.96 4.87 38.05
CA GLY A 302 2.84 3.92 37.90
C GLY A 302 2.77 2.88 39.04
N ALA A 303 3.90 2.50 39.63
CA ALA A 303 3.94 1.50 40.71
C ALA A 303 3.65 2.07 42.13
N LEU A 304 3.71 3.39 42.27
CA LEU A 304 3.59 4.04 43.60
C LEU A 304 2.26 4.78 43.87
N SER A 305 1.33 4.82 42.91
CA SER A 305 0.03 5.43 43.14
C SER A 305 -1.04 4.89 42.20
N ASP A 306 -2.16 4.41 42.73
CA ASP A 306 -3.45 4.19 42.03
C ASP A 306 -3.98 5.46 41.33
N ASN A 307 -3.32 6.60 41.53
CA ASN A 307 -3.68 7.93 41.01
C ASN A 307 -2.80 8.44 39.86
N ALA A 308 -2.01 7.60 39.22
CA ALA A 308 -1.05 8.05 38.16
C ALA A 308 -1.63 8.12 36.76
N LEU A 309 -2.94 7.98 36.60
CA LEU A 309 -3.59 8.11 35.28
C LEU A 309 -3.52 9.54 34.76
N PRO A 310 -3.48 9.73 33.42
CA PRO A 310 -3.48 11.07 32.84
C PRO A 310 -4.70 11.84 33.31
N GLY A 311 -4.53 13.07 33.86
CA GLY A 311 -5.64 13.89 34.39
C GLY A 311 -6.73 14.19 33.34
N LYS A 312 -6.45 14.00 32.06
CA LYS A 312 -7.43 14.15 30.99
C LYS A 312 -8.20 12.86 30.66
N LEU A 313 -7.75 11.68 31.14
CA LEU A 313 -8.46 10.43 30.96
C LEU A 313 -9.72 10.39 31.80
N ALA A 314 -10.88 10.20 31.17
CA ALA A 314 -12.09 9.80 31.84
C ALA A 314 -12.19 8.29 31.85
N ASP A 315 -11.71 7.63 32.89
CA ASP A 315 -11.64 6.18 32.99
C ASP A 315 -12.99 5.50 33.18
N CYS A 316 -13.09 4.21 32.87
CA CYS A 316 -14.26 3.38 33.15
C CYS A 316 -14.18 2.75 34.56
N GLN A 317 -15.32 2.23 35.02
CA GLN A 317 -15.41 1.60 36.35
C GLN A 317 -14.95 0.14 36.31
N SER A 318 -15.19 -0.56 35.22
CA SER A 318 -14.76 -1.95 35.05
C SER A 318 -13.24 -2.08 35.17
N LYS A 319 -12.80 -3.16 35.82
CA LYS A 319 -11.39 -3.55 35.94
C LYS A 319 -11.06 -4.73 35.03
N ASP A 320 -12.07 -5.32 34.36
CA ASP A 320 -11.85 -6.37 33.37
C ASP A 320 -11.50 -5.74 32.02
N PRO A 321 -10.28 -5.98 31.49
CA PRO A 321 -9.87 -5.45 30.20
C PRO A 321 -10.76 -5.92 29.04
N ALA A 322 -11.33 -7.12 29.13
CA ALA A 322 -12.18 -7.69 28.08
C ALA A 322 -13.50 -6.90 27.92
N ASP A 323 -14.03 -6.37 29.01
CA ASP A 323 -15.25 -5.54 29.01
C ASP A 323 -14.97 -4.06 28.80
N SER A 324 -13.69 -3.66 28.85
CA SER A 324 -13.28 -2.26 28.87
C SER A 324 -12.84 -1.77 27.49
N GLU A 325 -13.29 -0.57 27.12
CA GLU A 325 -13.02 0.09 25.87
C GLU A 325 -12.36 1.45 26.10
N LEU A 326 -11.30 1.77 25.35
CA LEU A 326 -10.66 3.08 25.36
C LEU A 326 -10.94 3.81 24.05
N PHE A 327 -11.70 4.91 24.10
CA PHE A 327 -11.89 5.80 22.98
C PHE A 327 -10.83 6.91 22.99
N ILE A 328 -10.02 6.95 21.93
CA ILE A 328 -9.05 8.02 21.70
C ILE A 328 -9.75 9.03 20.79
N VAL A 329 -10.04 10.21 21.36
CA VAL A 329 -10.91 11.21 20.72
C VAL A 329 -10.12 12.46 20.36
N GLU A 330 -10.38 13.00 19.19
CA GLU A 330 -9.77 14.24 18.73
C GLU A 330 -10.39 15.47 19.44
N GLY A 331 -9.53 16.24 20.08
CA GLY A 331 -9.89 17.52 20.69
C GLY A 331 -10.69 17.43 21.99
N ASP A 332 -10.74 18.56 22.68
CA ASP A 332 -11.47 18.68 23.94
C ASP A 332 -13.00 18.80 23.73
N SER A 333 -13.46 19.33 22.59
CA SER A 333 -14.88 19.49 22.26
C SER A 333 -15.57 18.13 22.08
N ALA A 334 -15.09 17.33 21.11
CA ALA A 334 -15.61 15.98 20.90
C ALA A 334 -15.36 15.08 22.13
N GLY A 335 -14.22 15.25 22.81
CA GLY A 335 -13.94 14.60 24.09
C GLY A 335 -14.95 14.93 25.18
N GLY A 336 -15.48 16.16 25.22
CA GLY A 336 -16.54 16.59 26.13
C GLY A 336 -17.86 15.86 25.85
N SER A 337 -18.32 15.85 24.61
CA SER A 337 -19.54 15.13 24.18
C SER A 337 -19.40 13.61 24.43
N ALA A 338 -18.25 13.03 24.09
CA ALA A 338 -18.00 11.61 24.34
C ALA A 338 -18.01 11.25 25.84
N LYS A 339 -17.42 12.08 26.71
CA LYS A 339 -17.45 11.87 28.17
C LYS A 339 -18.86 11.89 28.74
N GLN A 340 -19.75 12.76 28.23
CA GLN A 340 -21.12 12.85 28.66
C GLN A 340 -21.99 11.72 28.11
N GLY A 341 -21.76 11.31 26.84
CA GLY A 341 -22.55 10.28 26.15
C GLY A 341 -22.14 8.84 26.45
N ARG A 342 -20.94 8.59 26.96
CA ARG A 342 -20.38 7.24 27.17
C ARG A 342 -21.12 6.41 28.21
N ASN A 343 -20.92 5.08 28.15
CA ASN A 343 -21.20 4.20 29.27
C ASN A 343 -20.05 4.25 30.32
N PRO A 344 -20.18 4.89 31.49
CA PRO A 344 -19.09 5.00 32.43
C PRO A 344 -18.62 3.68 33.04
N ASN A 345 -19.40 2.60 32.93
CA ASN A 345 -19.02 1.30 33.45
C ASN A 345 -17.90 0.64 32.61
N THR A 346 -18.00 0.74 31.29
CA THR A 346 -17.12 -0.02 30.37
C THR A 346 -16.30 0.86 29.43
N GLN A 347 -16.64 2.16 29.28
CA GLN A 347 -16.01 3.02 28.29
C GLN A 347 -15.17 4.14 28.95
N ALA A 348 -13.89 4.19 28.55
CA ALA A 348 -12.96 5.25 28.92
C ALA A 348 -12.74 6.20 27.74
N ILE A 349 -12.57 7.51 28.02
CA ILE A 349 -12.33 8.55 27.01
C ILE A 349 -11.00 9.24 27.27
N LEU A 350 -10.14 9.23 26.26
CA LEU A 350 -8.87 9.96 26.25
C LEU A 350 -8.87 11.01 25.12
N PRO A 351 -9.13 12.29 25.41
CA PRO A 351 -9.03 13.33 24.41
C PRO A 351 -7.56 13.64 24.11
N LEU A 352 -7.23 13.77 22.82
CA LEU A 352 -5.91 14.21 22.33
C LEU A 352 -6.00 15.66 21.87
N ARG A 353 -5.03 16.49 22.28
CA ARG A 353 -4.98 17.89 21.91
C ARG A 353 -4.17 18.10 20.65
N GLY A 354 -4.85 18.03 19.51
CA GLY A 354 -4.26 18.21 18.19
C GLY A 354 -3.42 17.03 17.70
N LYS A 355 -2.62 17.28 16.68
CA LYS A 355 -1.79 16.26 16.03
C LYS A 355 -0.73 15.73 16.99
N ILE A 356 -0.68 14.42 17.17
CA ILE A 356 0.36 13.77 17.95
C ILE A 356 1.69 13.81 17.21
N LEU A 357 2.77 13.54 17.94
CA LEU A 357 4.11 13.46 17.36
C LEU A 357 4.20 12.34 16.33
N ASN A 358 4.78 12.61 15.17
CA ASN A 358 5.06 11.59 14.17
C ASN A 358 6.16 10.65 14.67
N THR A 359 5.78 9.43 15.06
CA THR A 359 6.68 8.43 15.62
C THR A 359 7.57 7.75 14.59
N GLU A 360 7.26 7.90 13.29
CA GLU A 360 8.09 7.41 12.19
C GLU A 360 9.43 8.16 12.08
N ARG A 361 9.41 9.49 12.38
CA ARG A 361 10.57 10.38 12.27
C ARG A 361 11.26 10.63 13.59
N THR A 362 10.64 10.24 14.69
CA THR A 362 11.05 10.72 16.00
C THR A 362 11.78 9.63 16.76
N ARG A 363 12.91 10.00 17.31
CA ARG A 363 13.70 9.16 18.19
C ARG A 363 12.92 8.80 19.45
N PHE A 364 13.12 7.58 19.95
CA PHE A 364 12.34 6.99 21.05
C PHE A 364 12.34 7.83 22.34
N ASP A 365 13.48 8.43 22.70
CA ASP A 365 13.59 9.30 23.89
C ASP A 365 12.71 10.57 23.78
N LYS A 366 12.68 11.21 22.60
CA LYS A 366 11.82 12.36 22.31
C LYS A 366 10.34 11.97 22.27
N MET A 367 10.04 10.78 21.75
CA MET A 367 8.69 10.23 21.76
C MET A 367 8.16 10.07 23.17
N LEU A 368 8.96 9.50 24.11
CA LEU A 368 8.58 9.37 25.52
C LEU A 368 8.49 10.71 26.28
N ALA A 369 9.15 11.74 25.78
CA ALA A 369 9.04 13.10 26.35
C ALA A 369 7.73 13.80 25.95
N ASN A 370 7.09 13.38 24.84
CA ASN A 370 5.84 13.97 24.36
C ASN A 370 4.68 13.69 25.30
N LYS A 371 3.91 14.72 25.65
CA LYS A 371 2.82 14.63 26.64
C LYS A 371 1.66 13.75 26.17
N GLU A 372 1.29 13.83 24.88
CA GLU A 372 0.17 13.08 24.31
C GLU A 372 0.52 11.59 24.19
N VAL A 373 1.71 11.27 23.68
CA VAL A 373 2.21 9.90 23.59
C VAL A 373 2.34 9.27 24.98
N LYS A 374 2.87 10.04 25.95
CA LYS A 374 2.95 9.58 27.35
C LYS A 374 1.59 9.30 27.97
N ALA A 375 0.59 10.13 27.64
CA ALA A 375 -0.78 9.91 28.12
C ALA A 375 -1.37 8.61 27.52
N LEU A 376 -1.14 8.34 26.23
CA LEU A 376 -1.55 7.09 25.59
C LEU A 376 -0.92 5.85 26.26
N ILE A 377 0.41 5.85 26.42
CA ILE A 377 1.15 4.74 27.06
C ILE A 377 0.64 4.49 28.48
N THR A 378 0.46 5.57 29.25
CA THR A 378 -0.01 5.47 30.64
C THR A 378 -1.46 4.98 30.71
N ALA A 379 -2.34 5.43 29.81
CA ALA A 379 -3.73 5.00 29.77
C ALA A 379 -3.85 3.50 29.45
N MET A 380 -3.06 3.00 28.48
CA MET A 380 -3.08 1.59 28.09
C MET A 380 -2.52 0.65 29.18
N GLY A 381 -1.50 1.07 29.90
CA GLY A 381 -0.92 0.32 31.01
C GLY A 381 0.05 -0.78 30.64
N ALA A 382 0.24 -1.10 29.37
CA ALA A 382 1.07 -2.21 28.88
C ALA A 382 2.59 -1.94 28.83
N GLY A 383 3.02 -0.73 29.17
CA GLY A 383 4.41 -0.32 28.92
C GLY A 383 4.66 0.06 27.47
N ILE A 384 5.91 0.15 27.02
CA ILE A 384 6.29 0.41 25.62
C ILE A 384 7.69 -0.09 25.32
N GLY A 385 7.91 -0.64 24.10
CA GLY A 385 9.14 -1.18 23.58
C GLY A 385 9.08 -2.70 23.42
N GLU A 386 9.83 -3.26 22.47
CA GLU A 386 9.76 -4.67 22.06
C GLU A 386 9.88 -5.65 23.24
N GLU A 387 10.81 -5.41 24.18
CA GLU A 387 11.07 -6.30 25.31
C GLU A 387 10.22 -6.01 26.57
N ASP A 388 9.60 -4.81 26.64
CA ASP A 388 8.94 -4.34 27.88
C ASP A 388 7.44 -4.14 27.73
N THR A 389 6.88 -4.37 26.53
CA THR A 389 5.44 -4.32 26.33
C THR A 389 4.81 -5.62 26.83
N ASP A 390 4.06 -5.51 27.91
CA ASP A 390 3.34 -6.62 28.53
C ASP A 390 1.85 -6.47 28.20
N TYR A 391 1.39 -7.21 27.21
CA TYR A 391 0.01 -7.17 26.75
C TYR A 391 -0.98 -7.75 27.76
N ASP A 392 -0.55 -8.54 28.74
CA ASP A 392 -1.40 -9.04 29.81
C ASP A 392 -1.75 -7.96 30.85
N LYS A 393 -1.01 -6.85 30.82
CA LYS A 393 -1.29 -5.66 31.65
C LYS A 393 -2.11 -4.59 30.94
N LEU A 394 -2.58 -4.86 29.73
CA LEU A 394 -3.49 -3.95 29.05
C LEU A 394 -4.75 -3.73 29.89
N ARG A 395 -5.17 -2.48 29.93
CA ARG A 395 -6.38 -2.08 30.67
C ARG A 395 -7.65 -2.16 29.82
N TYR A 396 -7.50 -2.24 28.50
CA TYR A 396 -8.61 -2.24 27.55
C TYR A 396 -8.30 -3.19 26.39
N HIS A 397 -9.21 -4.12 26.10
CA HIS A 397 -9.12 -5.02 24.94
C HIS A 397 -9.82 -4.46 23.70
N LYS A 398 -10.41 -3.26 23.79
CA LYS A 398 -10.83 -2.47 22.63
C LYS A 398 -10.29 -1.06 22.75
N ILE A 399 -9.43 -0.72 21.79
CA ILE A 399 -8.87 0.62 21.65
C ILE A 399 -9.45 1.19 20.36
N VAL A 400 -10.25 2.24 20.48
CA VAL A 400 -11.03 2.80 19.38
C VAL A 400 -10.52 4.19 19.04
N ILE A 401 -10.01 4.37 17.82
CA ILE A 401 -9.63 5.67 17.27
C ILE A 401 -10.90 6.34 16.77
N MET A 402 -11.21 7.53 17.30
CA MET A 402 -12.40 8.30 16.95
C MET A 402 -11.97 9.74 16.62
N THR A 403 -11.81 10.01 15.33
CA THR A 403 -11.36 11.29 14.77
C THR A 403 -12.45 11.92 13.90
N ASP A 404 -12.34 13.22 13.68
CA ASP A 404 -13.23 13.95 12.79
C ASP A 404 -13.15 13.41 11.33
N ALA A 405 -14.17 13.66 10.55
CA ALA A 405 -14.27 13.22 9.16
C ALA A 405 -13.63 14.21 8.16
N ASP A 406 -12.72 15.06 8.65
CA ASP A 406 -11.99 16.04 7.86
C ASP A 406 -10.53 15.62 7.58
N VAL A 407 -9.78 16.47 6.90
CA VAL A 407 -8.37 16.22 6.53
C VAL A 407 -7.45 16.16 7.77
N ASP A 408 -7.74 16.92 8.81
CA ASP A 408 -6.96 16.93 10.05
C ASP A 408 -7.21 15.64 10.85
N GLY A 409 -8.46 15.21 10.97
CA GLY A 409 -8.82 13.93 11.58
C GLY A 409 -8.23 12.73 10.85
N ALA A 410 -8.19 12.76 9.51
CA ALA A 410 -7.52 11.73 8.71
C ALA A 410 -6.01 11.69 9.01
N HIS A 411 -5.36 12.84 9.17
CA HIS A 411 -3.95 12.93 9.53
C HIS A 411 -3.70 12.42 10.97
N ILE A 412 -4.53 12.79 11.95
CA ILE A 412 -4.41 12.30 13.33
C ILE A 412 -4.58 10.79 13.38
N ARG A 413 -5.54 10.24 12.64
CA ARG A 413 -5.73 8.79 12.49
C ARG A 413 -4.49 8.11 11.93
N THR A 414 -3.88 8.66 10.88
CA THR A 414 -2.64 8.12 10.29
C THR A 414 -1.48 8.17 11.29
N LEU A 415 -1.31 9.26 12.06
CA LEU A 415 -0.30 9.36 13.11
C LEU A 415 -0.50 8.32 14.22
N LEU A 416 -1.76 8.10 14.65
CA LEU A 416 -2.10 7.07 15.64
C LEU A 416 -1.85 5.66 15.12
N LEU A 417 -2.24 5.37 13.87
CA LEU A 417 -1.96 4.08 13.24
C LEU A 417 -0.45 3.83 13.13
N THR A 418 0.34 4.86 12.75
CA THR A 418 1.80 4.78 12.74
C THR A 418 2.36 4.46 14.14
N PHE A 419 1.86 5.13 15.17
CA PHE A 419 2.27 4.88 16.55
C PHE A 419 1.97 3.44 16.98
N PHE A 420 0.76 2.94 16.73
CA PHE A 420 0.35 1.59 17.10
C PHE A 420 1.09 0.54 16.29
N PHE A 421 1.24 0.72 14.99
CA PHE A 421 1.95 -0.22 14.13
C PHE A 421 3.42 -0.36 14.53
N ARG A 422 4.11 0.75 14.81
CA ARG A 422 5.54 0.74 15.16
C ARG A 422 5.84 0.30 16.59
N ASN A 423 4.94 0.55 17.54
CA ASN A 423 5.24 0.33 18.96
C ASN A 423 4.35 -0.72 19.63
N TYR A 424 3.25 -1.10 19.01
CA TYR A 424 2.25 -2.01 19.58
C TYR A 424 1.64 -2.94 18.53
N ALA A 425 2.45 -3.52 17.64
CA ALA A 425 1.98 -4.44 16.60
C ALA A 425 1.11 -5.58 17.19
N GLY A 426 1.47 -6.11 18.36
CA GLY A 426 0.71 -7.14 19.04
C GLY A 426 -0.71 -6.73 19.47
N LEU A 427 -1.08 -5.44 19.49
CA LEU A 427 -2.48 -5.01 19.64
C LEU A 427 -3.29 -5.30 18.37
N ILE A 428 -2.67 -5.09 17.22
CA ILE A 428 -3.28 -5.32 15.92
C ILE A 428 -3.48 -6.82 15.72
N ASP A 429 -2.44 -7.63 16.01
CA ASP A 429 -2.48 -9.09 15.90
C ASP A 429 -3.56 -9.71 16.80
N ARG A 430 -3.75 -9.17 18.00
CA ARG A 430 -4.81 -9.60 18.93
C ARG A 430 -6.19 -9.08 18.54
N GLY A 431 -6.27 -8.15 17.57
CA GLY A 431 -7.52 -7.54 17.13
C GLY A 431 -8.13 -6.58 18.14
N TYR A 432 -7.29 -5.85 18.88
CA TYR A 432 -7.75 -4.89 19.91
C TYR A 432 -7.81 -3.46 19.40
N LEU A 433 -7.36 -3.16 18.18
CA LEU A 433 -7.38 -1.83 17.61
C LEU A 433 -8.52 -1.66 16.61
N TYR A 434 -9.30 -0.59 16.77
CA TYR A 434 -10.47 -0.28 15.96
C TYR A 434 -10.49 1.19 15.54
N ILE A 435 -11.22 1.47 14.46
CA ILE A 435 -11.55 2.82 14.00
C ILE A 435 -13.06 2.97 14.07
N ALA A 436 -13.55 3.99 14.77
CA ALA A 436 -14.95 4.31 14.79
C ALA A 436 -15.43 4.85 13.44
N GLN A 437 -16.68 4.53 13.09
CA GLN A 437 -17.33 4.97 11.86
C GLN A 437 -18.53 5.86 12.20
N PRO A 438 -18.31 7.14 12.57
CA PRO A 438 -19.40 8.05 12.80
C PRO A 438 -20.17 8.33 11.50
N PRO A 439 -21.46 8.67 11.54
CA PRO A 439 -22.23 9.02 10.37
C PRO A 439 -21.77 10.36 9.79
N LEU A 440 -21.72 10.48 8.47
CA LEU A 440 -21.44 11.74 7.78
C LEU A 440 -22.68 12.64 7.65
N TYR A 441 -23.88 12.06 7.65
CA TYR A 441 -25.12 12.80 7.43
C TYR A 441 -26.15 12.51 8.49
N ARG A 442 -26.96 13.54 8.76
CA ARG A 442 -28.22 13.45 9.50
C ARG A 442 -29.34 13.95 8.61
N ALA A 443 -30.26 13.07 8.23
CA ALA A 443 -31.46 13.42 7.50
C ALA A 443 -32.65 13.46 8.49
N HIS A 444 -33.32 14.59 8.61
CA HIS A 444 -34.43 14.71 9.54
C HIS A 444 -35.55 15.62 9.02
N ASN A 445 -36.76 15.37 9.51
CA ASN A 445 -37.91 16.24 9.39
C ASN A 445 -38.77 16.12 10.67
N SER A 446 -39.98 16.67 10.66
CA SER A 446 -40.88 16.63 11.83
C SER A 446 -41.33 15.21 12.26
N ARG A 447 -41.13 14.19 11.41
CA ARG A 447 -41.64 12.82 11.62
C ARG A 447 -40.55 11.76 11.73
N MET A 448 -39.32 12.05 11.29
CA MET A 448 -38.24 11.08 11.24
C MET A 448 -36.88 11.74 11.44
N GLU A 449 -35.98 10.97 12.00
CA GLU A 449 -34.55 11.27 12.06
C GLU A 449 -33.77 10.00 11.66
N LYS A 450 -32.83 10.13 10.75
CA LYS A 450 -31.97 9.05 10.31
C LYS A 450 -30.52 9.52 10.20
N PHE A 451 -29.61 8.75 10.77
CA PHE A 451 -28.18 8.94 10.62
C PHE A 451 -27.68 8.06 9.49
N ILE A 452 -26.81 8.59 8.63
CA ILE A 452 -26.41 7.99 7.36
C ILE A 452 -24.88 8.05 7.30
N LYS A 453 -24.29 6.90 7.00
CA LYS A 453 -22.86 6.69 7.11
C LYS A 453 -22.05 7.46 6.06
N ASP A 454 -22.47 7.39 4.78
CA ASP A 454 -21.74 7.92 3.64
C ASP A 454 -22.67 8.36 2.50
N ASP A 455 -22.08 8.88 1.43
CA ASP A 455 -22.83 9.34 0.25
C ASP A 455 -23.60 8.21 -0.43
N TYR A 456 -23.07 6.99 -0.42
CA TYR A 456 -23.73 5.83 -1.01
C TYR A 456 -25.02 5.49 -0.26
N GLU A 457 -24.96 5.42 1.06
CA GLU A 457 -26.13 5.17 1.90
C GLU A 457 -27.13 6.33 1.80
N LEU A 458 -26.66 7.58 1.63
CA LEU A 458 -27.51 8.74 1.42
C LEU A 458 -28.29 8.61 0.12
N ASN A 459 -27.64 8.26 -0.97
CA ASN A 459 -28.29 8.06 -2.26
C ASN A 459 -29.29 6.91 -2.19
N ALA A 460 -28.92 5.78 -1.60
CA ALA A 460 -29.81 4.64 -1.41
C ALA A 460 -31.05 5.02 -0.56
N PHE A 461 -30.86 5.82 0.49
CA PHE A 461 -31.96 6.33 1.30
C PHE A 461 -32.86 7.28 0.52
N LEU A 462 -32.30 8.19 -0.28
CA LEU A 462 -33.07 9.09 -1.11
C LEU A 462 -33.86 8.34 -2.19
N MET A 463 -33.28 7.29 -2.78
CA MET A 463 -33.97 6.44 -3.76
C MET A 463 -35.18 5.72 -3.15
N GLN A 464 -35.12 5.31 -1.87
CA GLN A 464 -36.28 4.73 -1.18
C GLN A 464 -37.43 5.73 -1.01
N ARG A 465 -37.14 7.03 -1.10
CA ARG A 465 -38.13 8.12 -0.97
C ARG A 465 -38.75 8.56 -2.31
N VAL A 466 -38.29 8.00 -3.43
CA VAL A 466 -38.94 8.24 -4.71
C VAL A 466 -40.43 7.84 -4.57
N SER A 467 -41.28 8.83 -4.66
CA SER A 467 -42.71 8.65 -4.41
C SER A 467 -43.44 8.13 -5.66
N ASP A 468 -44.60 7.52 -5.45
CA ASP A 468 -45.47 7.09 -6.52
C ASP A 468 -46.03 8.29 -7.32
N ASP A 469 -45.91 9.52 -6.77
CA ASP A 469 -46.30 10.78 -7.46
C ASP A 469 -45.23 11.24 -8.48
N MET A 470 -44.04 10.62 -8.48
CA MET A 470 -43.00 10.90 -9.49
C MET A 470 -43.24 10.06 -10.75
N GLU A 471 -43.11 10.70 -11.89
CA GLU A 471 -43.16 10.08 -13.21
C GLU A 471 -41.94 10.49 -14.02
N VAL A 472 -41.34 9.54 -14.71
CA VAL A 472 -40.27 9.79 -15.69
C VAL A 472 -40.81 9.40 -17.06
N GLU A 473 -40.88 10.34 -17.95
CA GLU A 473 -41.27 10.12 -19.34
C GLU A 473 -40.04 10.04 -20.23
N ALA A 474 -39.92 8.95 -20.94
CA ALA A 474 -38.88 8.72 -21.94
C ALA A 474 -39.24 9.31 -23.30
N PRO A 475 -38.27 9.50 -24.21
CA PRO A 475 -38.50 10.07 -25.55
C PRO A 475 -39.56 9.32 -26.39
N ASN A 476 -39.66 8.01 -26.20
CA ASN A 476 -40.68 7.18 -26.91
C ASN A 476 -42.07 7.20 -26.24
N GLY A 477 -42.27 8.04 -25.21
CA GLY A 477 -43.51 8.11 -24.45
C GLY A 477 -43.70 7.06 -23.36
N THR A 478 -42.69 6.22 -23.10
CA THR A 478 -42.74 5.27 -21.99
C THR A 478 -42.68 6.01 -20.66
N LEU A 479 -43.62 5.69 -19.76
CA LEU A 479 -43.71 6.28 -18.42
C LEU A 479 -43.21 5.27 -17.38
N PHE A 480 -42.27 5.72 -16.55
CA PHE A 480 -41.73 4.98 -15.40
C PHE A 480 -42.28 5.56 -14.10
N ARG A 481 -42.66 4.71 -13.13
CA ARG A 481 -43.19 5.11 -11.82
C ARG A 481 -42.63 4.19 -10.70
N GLY A 482 -42.54 4.72 -9.49
CA GLY A 482 -42.24 3.94 -8.30
C GLY A 482 -40.98 3.05 -8.45
N GLU A 483 -41.14 1.74 -8.37
CA GLU A 483 -40.04 0.77 -8.49
C GLU A 483 -39.36 0.76 -9.86
N GLU A 484 -40.05 1.16 -10.92
CA GLU A 484 -39.44 1.25 -12.26
C GLU A 484 -38.45 2.42 -12.35
N ILE A 485 -38.75 3.55 -11.68
CA ILE A 485 -37.79 4.67 -11.54
C ILE A 485 -36.56 4.19 -10.76
N LYS A 486 -36.75 3.51 -9.63
CA LYS A 486 -35.66 3.00 -8.83
C LYS A 486 -34.76 2.05 -9.63
N ALA A 487 -35.35 1.14 -10.40
CA ALA A 487 -34.60 0.23 -11.26
C ALA A 487 -33.81 0.97 -12.35
N LEU A 488 -34.42 2.00 -12.99
CA LEU A 488 -33.73 2.84 -13.97
C LEU A 488 -32.56 3.62 -13.31
N MET A 489 -32.77 4.21 -12.13
CA MET A 489 -31.74 4.94 -11.40
C MET A 489 -30.59 4.01 -10.99
N GLY A 490 -30.88 2.78 -10.57
CA GLY A 490 -29.84 1.79 -10.27
C GLY A 490 -28.98 1.41 -11.49
N GLN A 491 -29.58 1.33 -12.67
CA GLN A 491 -28.82 1.13 -13.91
C GLN A 491 -27.92 2.33 -14.22
N ILE A 492 -28.42 3.56 -14.05
CA ILE A 492 -27.65 4.79 -14.28
C ILE A 492 -26.50 4.91 -13.27
N GLU A 493 -26.73 4.58 -12.01
CA GLU A 493 -25.68 4.59 -10.96
C GLU A 493 -24.54 3.62 -11.29
N ASN A 494 -24.86 2.43 -11.78
CA ASN A 494 -23.85 1.48 -12.26
C ASN A 494 -23.01 2.04 -13.43
N ILE A 495 -23.62 2.79 -14.34
CA ILE A 495 -22.89 3.47 -15.43
C ILE A 495 -22.01 4.58 -14.84
N SER A 496 -22.51 5.35 -13.88
CA SER A 496 -21.75 6.41 -13.19
C SER A 496 -20.48 5.89 -12.52
N HIS A 497 -20.54 4.72 -11.90
CA HIS A 497 -19.34 4.07 -11.33
C HIS A 497 -18.31 3.74 -12.40
N ARG A 498 -18.73 3.20 -13.54
CA ARG A 498 -17.83 2.88 -14.67
C ARG A 498 -17.24 4.11 -15.34
N VAL A 499 -17.99 5.21 -15.41
CA VAL A 499 -17.46 6.52 -15.85
C VAL A 499 -16.30 6.93 -14.95
N ARG A 500 -16.47 6.81 -13.63
CA ARG A 500 -15.41 7.12 -12.69
C ARG A 500 -14.18 6.21 -12.86
N ASP A 501 -14.39 4.93 -13.11
CA ASP A 501 -13.29 4.00 -13.38
C ASP A 501 -12.54 4.37 -14.67
N ALA A 502 -13.25 4.84 -15.70
CA ALA A 502 -12.64 5.34 -16.94
C ALA A 502 -11.84 6.64 -16.71
N GLU A 503 -12.34 7.56 -15.89
CA GLU A 503 -11.60 8.76 -15.49
C GLU A 503 -10.31 8.39 -14.75
N LEU A 504 -10.37 7.40 -13.88
CA LEU A 504 -9.18 6.84 -13.20
C LEU A 504 -8.18 6.21 -14.18
N ALA A 505 -8.66 5.65 -15.29
CA ALA A 505 -7.83 5.13 -16.37
C ALA A 505 -7.30 6.22 -17.34
N GLY A 506 -7.60 7.50 -17.08
CA GLY A 506 -7.13 8.64 -17.89
C GLY A 506 -8.05 9.05 -19.05
N ILE A 507 -9.24 8.48 -19.14
CA ILE A 507 -10.26 8.84 -20.14
C ILE A 507 -11.26 9.76 -19.44
N ASN A 508 -11.29 11.04 -19.82
CA ASN A 508 -12.21 11.96 -19.19
C ASN A 508 -13.68 11.58 -19.41
N ARG A 509 -14.56 12.03 -18.51
CA ARG A 509 -15.99 11.72 -18.51
C ARG A 509 -16.65 11.97 -19.86
N ASP A 510 -16.46 13.17 -20.43
CA ASP A 510 -17.15 13.57 -21.64
C ASP A 510 -16.74 12.71 -22.84
N LEU A 511 -15.45 12.39 -22.95
CA LEU A 511 -14.93 11.48 -23.96
C LEU A 511 -15.48 10.06 -23.75
N PHE A 512 -15.45 9.53 -22.53
CA PHE A 512 -15.97 8.20 -22.25
C PHE A 512 -17.44 8.09 -22.63
N LEU A 513 -18.25 9.09 -22.26
CA LEU A 513 -19.66 9.13 -22.61
C LEU A 513 -19.86 9.22 -24.13
N ALA A 514 -19.08 10.04 -24.83
CA ALA A 514 -19.13 10.11 -26.29
C ALA A 514 -18.79 8.77 -26.95
N LEU A 515 -17.84 8.00 -26.36
CA LEU A 515 -17.44 6.68 -26.86
C LEU A 515 -18.50 5.59 -26.62
N VAL A 516 -19.26 5.66 -25.53
CA VAL A 516 -20.30 4.66 -25.22
C VAL A 516 -21.69 5.07 -25.74
N ASP A 517 -21.92 6.36 -26.04
CA ASP A 517 -23.19 6.88 -26.59
C ASP A 517 -23.26 6.80 -28.12
N VAL A 518 -22.64 5.81 -28.72
CA VAL A 518 -22.72 5.54 -30.17
C VAL A 518 -23.72 4.42 -30.43
N GLU A 519 -24.49 4.52 -31.53
CA GLU A 519 -25.45 3.49 -31.94
C GLU A 519 -24.75 2.16 -32.25
N ASP A 520 -23.67 2.23 -33.03
CA ASP A 520 -22.83 1.08 -33.32
C ASP A 520 -21.61 1.08 -32.42
N ARG A 521 -21.36 -0.03 -31.73
CA ARG A 521 -20.22 -0.20 -30.83
C ARG A 521 -18.89 0.18 -31.50
N VAL A 522 -18.09 1.01 -30.84
CA VAL A 522 -16.74 1.32 -31.31
C VAL A 522 -15.89 0.06 -31.30
N THR A 523 -15.39 -0.28 -32.48
CA THR A 523 -14.39 -1.35 -32.68
C THR A 523 -13.13 -0.73 -33.25
N PRO A 524 -11.98 -1.43 -33.21
CA PRO A 524 -10.76 -0.93 -33.83
C PRO A 524 -10.91 -0.43 -35.26
N ASP A 525 -11.75 -1.10 -36.04
CA ASP A 525 -12.01 -0.75 -37.43
C ASP A 525 -12.86 0.53 -37.58
N CYS A 526 -13.60 0.89 -36.54
CA CYS A 526 -14.45 2.09 -36.51
C CYS A 526 -13.66 3.39 -36.32
N LEU A 527 -12.37 3.32 -35.98
CA LEU A 527 -11.51 4.50 -35.74
C LEU A 527 -10.96 5.09 -37.05
N THR A 528 -11.28 4.50 -38.20
CA THR A 528 -10.90 5.03 -39.52
C THR A 528 -11.97 5.95 -40.10
N SER A 529 -11.54 6.95 -40.86
CA SER A 529 -12.46 7.90 -41.50
C SER A 529 -13.47 7.19 -42.40
N GLY A 530 -14.74 7.65 -42.39
CA GLY A 530 -15.83 7.09 -43.19
C GLY A 530 -16.63 6.00 -42.51
N THR A 531 -16.37 5.72 -41.22
CA THR A 531 -17.26 4.89 -40.40
C THR A 531 -18.29 5.76 -39.68
N ARG A 532 -19.48 5.24 -39.42
CA ARG A 532 -20.54 5.96 -38.67
C ARG A 532 -20.04 6.45 -37.30
N CYS A 533 -19.24 5.65 -36.65
CA CYS A 533 -18.67 5.93 -35.35
C CYS A 533 -17.69 7.13 -35.39
N TYR A 534 -16.83 7.15 -36.42
CA TYR A 534 -15.89 8.25 -36.66
C TYR A 534 -16.66 9.57 -36.91
N ASP A 535 -17.67 9.53 -37.80
CA ASP A 535 -18.47 10.71 -38.13
C ASP A 535 -19.27 11.21 -36.93
N PHE A 536 -19.81 10.32 -36.11
CA PHE A 536 -20.55 10.66 -34.88
C PHE A 536 -19.66 11.36 -33.84
N LEU A 537 -18.41 10.87 -33.63
CA LEU A 537 -17.47 11.52 -32.73
C LEU A 537 -17.00 12.87 -33.25
N LYS A 538 -16.84 13.00 -34.57
CA LYS A 538 -16.45 14.25 -35.22
C LYS A 538 -17.55 15.30 -35.10
N GLU A 539 -18.82 14.93 -35.25
CA GLU A 539 -19.98 15.83 -35.02
C GLU A 539 -20.03 16.36 -33.58
N ARG A 540 -19.50 15.60 -32.63
CA ARG A 540 -19.36 16.00 -31.22
C ARG A 540 -18.07 16.77 -30.91
N GLY A 541 -17.31 17.15 -31.93
CA GLY A 541 -16.13 17.98 -31.79
C GLY A 541 -14.87 17.20 -31.39
N TYR A 542 -14.82 15.89 -31.64
CA TYR A 542 -13.63 15.07 -31.44
C TYR A 542 -12.94 14.79 -32.78
N GLU A 543 -11.63 15.02 -32.83
CA GLU A 543 -10.79 14.57 -33.96
C GLU A 543 -10.06 13.29 -33.58
N LEU A 544 -10.14 12.27 -34.44
CA LEU A 544 -9.51 10.98 -34.22
C LEU A 544 -8.36 10.78 -35.20
N THR A 545 -7.21 10.38 -34.66
CA THR A 545 -6.08 9.87 -35.43
C THR A 545 -5.61 8.56 -34.82
N THR A 546 -5.01 7.69 -35.62
CA THR A 546 -4.42 6.45 -35.12
C THR A 546 -2.91 6.55 -35.11
N GLU A 547 -2.30 6.08 -34.03
CA GLU A 547 -0.85 5.95 -33.88
C GLU A 547 -0.51 4.47 -33.76
N THR A 548 0.47 4.03 -34.54
CA THR A 548 0.95 2.65 -34.48
C THR A 548 2.35 2.63 -33.91
N GLU A 549 2.54 1.90 -32.83
CA GLU A 549 3.83 1.67 -32.21
C GLU A 549 4.35 0.28 -32.60
N ALA A 550 5.47 0.24 -33.32
CA ALA A 550 6.09 -1.02 -33.71
C ALA A 550 6.64 -1.75 -32.48
N HIS A 551 6.24 -3.00 -32.28
CA HIS A 551 6.67 -3.84 -31.17
C HIS A 551 7.20 -5.18 -31.67
N GLU A 552 8.12 -5.82 -30.94
CA GLU A 552 8.67 -7.14 -31.31
C GLU A 552 7.58 -8.24 -31.38
N ASP A 553 6.48 -8.07 -30.66
CA ASP A 553 5.36 -9.04 -30.61
C ASP A 553 4.18 -8.66 -31.51
N GLY A 554 4.31 -7.59 -32.34
CA GLY A 554 3.29 -7.08 -33.26
C GLY A 554 2.99 -5.59 -32.97
N ASP A 555 2.56 -4.90 -34.02
CA ASP A 555 2.25 -3.47 -33.95
C ASP A 555 1.08 -3.20 -32.99
N ARG A 556 1.23 -2.19 -32.14
CA ARG A 556 0.17 -1.71 -31.24
C ARG A 556 -0.46 -0.47 -31.82
N VAL A 557 -1.77 -0.46 -31.85
CA VAL A 557 -2.55 0.66 -32.36
C VAL A 557 -3.22 1.40 -31.20
N PHE A 558 -3.04 2.72 -31.19
CA PHE A 558 -3.67 3.64 -30.24
C PHE A 558 -4.56 4.61 -31.02
N ALA A 559 -5.73 4.91 -30.44
CA ALA A 559 -6.53 6.03 -30.88
C ALA A 559 -6.05 7.29 -30.14
N LEU A 560 -5.66 8.32 -30.88
CA LEU A 560 -5.44 9.67 -30.37
C LEU A 560 -6.71 10.46 -30.64
N ILE A 561 -7.39 10.84 -29.55
CA ILE A 561 -8.67 11.54 -29.62
C ILE A 561 -8.44 12.94 -29.08
N GLU A 562 -8.62 13.94 -29.92
CA GLU A 562 -8.45 15.35 -29.59
C GLU A 562 -9.82 16.03 -29.51
N ASN A 563 -10.10 16.74 -28.42
CA ASN A 563 -11.33 17.51 -28.29
C ASN A 563 -11.17 18.93 -28.88
N ALA A 564 -12.25 19.67 -28.98
CA ALA A 564 -12.29 21.04 -29.53
C ALA A 564 -11.35 22.03 -28.81
N ASN A 565 -10.91 21.72 -27.58
CA ASN A 565 -9.98 22.54 -26.80
C ASN A 565 -8.51 22.13 -27.00
N GLY A 566 -8.20 21.21 -27.90
CA GLY A 566 -6.87 20.73 -28.18
C GLY A 566 -6.32 19.73 -27.16
N HIS A 567 -7.17 19.22 -26.24
CA HIS A 567 -6.76 18.19 -25.29
C HIS A 567 -6.75 16.81 -25.98
N ARG A 568 -5.61 16.15 -25.96
CA ARG A 568 -5.39 14.83 -26.56
C ARG A 568 -5.46 13.73 -25.51
N THR A 569 -6.29 12.73 -25.75
CA THR A 569 -6.36 11.51 -24.96
C THR A 569 -5.90 10.34 -25.82
N ARG A 570 -4.92 9.58 -25.33
CA ARG A 570 -4.41 8.36 -25.98
C ARG A 570 -5.16 7.15 -25.41
N VAL A 571 -5.90 6.46 -26.23
CA VAL A 571 -6.70 5.31 -25.84
C VAL A 571 -6.20 4.07 -26.59
N SER A 572 -5.83 3.02 -25.85
CA SER A 572 -5.47 1.74 -26.51
C SER A 572 -6.67 1.15 -27.23
N VAL A 573 -6.44 0.59 -28.38
CA VAL A 573 -7.49 -0.13 -29.14
C VAL A 573 -8.07 -1.30 -28.35
N GLU A 574 -7.28 -1.88 -27.43
CA GLU A 574 -7.72 -2.93 -26.52
C GLU A 574 -8.77 -2.45 -25.50
N PHE A 575 -8.85 -1.14 -25.23
CA PHE A 575 -9.88 -0.56 -24.40
C PHE A 575 -11.29 -0.87 -24.96
N PHE A 576 -11.47 -0.83 -26.27
CA PHE A 576 -12.77 -1.05 -26.92
C PHE A 576 -13.24 -2.52 -26.89
N ILE A 577 -12.38 -3.44 -26.49
CA ILE A 577 -12.72 -4.85 -26.22
C ILE A 577 -12.70 -5.19 -24.72
N SER A 578 -12.41 -4.21 -23.86
CA SER A 578 -12.40 -4.40 -22.42
C SER A 578 -13.80 -4.60 -21.84
N LYS A 579 -13.91 -5.37 -20.77
CA LYS A 579 -15.18 -5.55 -20.04
C LYS A 579 -15.77 -4.20 -19.56
N MET A 580 -14.92 -3.25 -19.22
CA MET A 580 -15.36 -1.91 -18.79
C MET A 580 -16.13 -1.20 -19.90
N TYR A 581 -15.55 -1.11 -21.08
CA TYR A 581 -16.18 -0.47 -22.22
C TYR A 581 -17.44 -1.23 -22.70
N LEU A 582 -17.30 -2.55 -22.92
CA LEU A 582 -18.39 -3.40 -23.43
C LEU A 582 -19.62 -3.36 -22.54
N ASN A 583 -19.47 -3.59 -21.25
CA ASN A 583 -20.57 -3.57 -20.29
C ASN A 583 -21.21 -2.18 -20.14
N SER A 584 -20.43 -1.10 -20.35
CA SER A 584 -20.95 0.27 -20.29
C SER A 584 -21.77 0.60 -21.52
N TRP A 585 -21.28 0.22 -22.69
CA TRP A 585 -21.98 0.37 -23.95
C TRP A 585 -23.30 -0.43 -23.94
N GLU A 586 -23.26 -1.71 -23.56
CA GLU A 586 -24.45 -2.57 -23.46
C GLU A 586 -25.49 -2.01 -22.48
N ALA A 587 -25.05 -1.51 -21.32
CA ALA A 587 -25.96 -0.93 -20.34
C ALA A 587 -26.64 0.35 -20.86
N LEU A 588 -25.88 1.23 -21.54
CA LEU A 588 -26.41 2.46 -22.11
C LEU A 588 -27.32 2.17 -23.30
N ASP A 589 -26.92 1.23 -24.16
CA ASP A 589 -27.73 0.82 -25.32
C ASP A 589 -29.06 0.18 -24.90
N ALA A 590 -29.06 -0.64 -23.85
CA ALA A 590 -30.28 -1.21 -23.29
C ALA A 590 -31.25 -0.12 -22.79
N ILE A 591 -30.74 0.97 -22.16
CA ILE A 591 -31.58 2.12 -21.79
C ILE A 591 -32.10 2.85 -23.05
N ARG A 592 -31.22 3.09 -24.03
CA ARG A 592 -31.58 3.76 -25.28
C ARG A 592 -32.67 3.01 -26.05
N GLN A 593 -32.52 1.70 -26.20
CA GLN A 593 -33.52 0.87 -26.90
C GLN A 593 -34.85 0.83 -26.14
N LYS A 594 -34.82 0.72 -24.82
CA LYS A 594 -36.02 0.70 -23.98
C LYS A 594 -36.76 2.03 -23.99
N CYS A 595 -36.01 3.14 -23.96
CA CYS A 595 -36.57 4.50 -23.80
C CYS A 595 -36.71 5.28 -25.10
N GLY A 596 -36.14 4.82 -26.21
CA GLY A 596 -36.12 5.54 -27.48
C GLY A 596 -35.17 6.74 -27.53
N GLY A 597 -34.27 6.86 -26.53
CA GLY A 597 -33.29 7.92 -26.40
C GLY A 597 -32.78 8.04 -24.96
N LEU A 598 -31.97 9.07 -24.69
CA LEU A 598 -31.32 9.27 -23.39
C LEU A 598 -31.73 10.61 -22.71
N SER A 599 -32.61 11.39 -23.30
CA SER A 599 -33.23 12.59 -22.68
C SER A 599 -34.57 12.21 -22.06
N PHE A 600 -34.90 12.82 -20.93
CA PHE A 600 -36.09 12.45 -20.17
C PHE A 600 -36.83 13.68 -19.64
N MET A 601 -38.11 13.50 -19.31
CA MET A 601 -38.88 14.48 -18.57
C MET A 601 -39.27 13.90 -17.21
N LEU A 602 -38.75 14.49 -16.12
CA LEU A 602 -39.17 14.17 -14.77
C LEU A 602 -40.35 15.04 -14.37
N ARG A 603 -41.43 14.43 -13.94
CA ARG A 603 -42.61 15.12 -13.41
C ARG A 603 -42.83 14.75 -11.95
N ASN A 604 -43.10 15.75 -11.14
CA ASN A 604 -43.51 15.55 -9.75
C ASN A 604 -44.64 16.53 -9.45
N LYS A 605 -45.89 16.05 -9.38
CA LYS A 605 -47.11 16.85 -9.22
C LYS A 605 -47.25 17.87 -10.36
N GLU A 606 -47.12 19.17 -10.04
CA GLU A 606 -47.25 20.28 -11.01
C GLU A 606 -45.91 20.75 -11.59
N GLN A 607 -44.80 20.12 -11.17
CA GLN A 607 -43.45 20.51 -11.61
C GLN A 607 -42.92 19.54 -12.65
N GLU A 608 -42.36 20.09 -13.72
CA GLU A 608 -41.75 19.36 -14.82
C GLU A 608 -40.28 19.81 -14.97
N TYR A 609 -39.40 18.85 -15.15
CA TYR A 609 -37.95 19.06 -15.30
C TYR A 609 -37.48 18.28 -16.52
N ALA A 610 -36.85 18.99 -17.47
CA ALA A 610 -36.21 18.36 -18.60
C ALA A 610 -34.79 17.90 -18.20
N ALA A 611 -34.51 16.62 -18.35
CA ALA A 611 -33.19 16.03 -18.22
C ALA A 611 -32.58 15.83 -19.60
N SER A 612 -31.43 16.42 -19.84
CA SER A 612 -30.72 16.35 -21.12
C SER A 612 -30.11 14.97 -21.38
N ASP A 613 -29.76 14.30 -20.32
CA ASP A 613 -29.17 12.95 -20.33
C ASP A 613 -29.56 12.13 -19.07
N ILE A 614 -29.08 10.91 -18.99
CA ILE A 614 -29.34 10.00 -17.87
C ILE A 614 -28.78 10.51 -16.53
N PHE A 615 -27.66 11.25 -16.55
CA PHE A 615 -27.02 11.77 -15.33
C PHE A 615 -27.78 12.99 -14.79
N ASP A 616 -28.26 13.85 -15.68
CA ASP A 616 -29.19 14.94 -15.32
C ASP A 616 -30.45 14.35 -14.70
N LEU A 617 -31.01 13.29 -15.29
CA LEU A 617 -32.19 12.61 -14.74
C LEU A 617 -31.90 12.08 -13.33
N HIS A 618 -30.76 11.45 -13.12
CA HIS A 618 -30.37 10.93 -11.80
C HIS A 618 -30.23 12.06 -10.78
N ALA A 619 -29.54 13.15 -11.14
CA ALA A 619 -29.36 14.32 -10.27
C ALA A 619 -30.69 14.98 -9.89
N LEU A 620 -31.57 15.21 -10.86
CA LEU A 620 -32.88 15.78 -10.63
C LEU A 620 -33.76 14.87 -9.76
N THR A 621 -33.69 13.55 -9.96
CA THR A 621 -34.45 12.59 -9.15
C THR A 621 -33.98 12.61 -7.69
N LEU A 622 -32.66 12.69 -7.44
CA LEU A 622 -32.12 12.83 -6.09
C LEU A 622 -32.50 14.18 -5.45
N GLU A 623 -32.49 15.25 -6.23
CA GLU A 623 -32.90 16.58 -5.75
C GLU A 623 -34.37 16.61 -5.34
N GLU A 624 -35.26 16.03 -6.16
CA GLU A 624 -36.66 15.89 -5.81
C GLU A 624 -36.87 15.02 -4.55
N ALA A 625 -36.15 13.92 -4.42
CA ALA A 625 -36.21 13.04 -3.25
C ALA A 625 -35.71 13.71 -1.96
N ARG A 626 -34.87 14.74 -2.06
CA ARG A 626 -34.40 15.55 -0.91
C ARG A 626 -35.47 16.51 -0.38
N LYS A 627 -36.46 16.89 -1.18
CA LYS A 627 -37.47 17.85 -0.74
C LYS A 627 -38.21 17.39 0.49
N GLY A 628 -38.40 18.32 1.44
CA GLY A 628 -39.03 18.02 2.74
C GLY A 628 -38.13 17.31 3.75
N LEU A 629 -36.84 17.21 3.47
CA LEU A 629 -35.80 16.78 4.42
C LEU A 629 -34.85 17.94 4.72
N ASN A 630 -34.44 18.02 5.96
CA ASN A 630 -33.25 18.76 6.34
C ASN A 630 -32.10 17.75 6.42
N ILE A 631 -31.09 17.92 5.53
CA ILE A 631 -29.91 17.06 5.51
C ILE A 631 -28.74 17.89 6.00
N GLN A 632 -28.27 17.55 7.19
CA GLN A 632 -27.07 18.12 7.82
C GLN A 632 -25.88 17.20 7.54
N ARG A 633 -24.79 17.77 7.01
CA ARG A 633 -23.52 17.07 6.93
C ARG A 633 -22.68 17.40 8.15
N TYR A 634 -22.20 16.40 8.88
CA TYR A 634 -21.26 16.57 9.97
C TYR A 634 -19.83 16.67 9.43
N LYS A 635 -19.12 17.74 9.81
CA LYS A 635 -17.70 17.92 9.50
C LYS A 635 -16.82 17.36 10.62
N GLY A 636 -17.30 17.41 11.86
CA GLY A 636 -16.57 16.91 13.01
C GLY A 636 -17.49 16.36 14.11
N LEU A 637 -16.92 15.51 14.96
CA LEU A 637 -17.60 14.90 16.12
C LEU A 637 -18.09 15.93 17.15
N GLY A 638 -17.44 17.10 17.20
CA GLY A 638 -17.84 18.21 18.05
C GLY A 638 -19.17 18.85 17.70
N GLU A 639 -19.70 18.59 16.48
CA GLU A 639 -21.03 19.03 16.06
C GLU A 639 -22.16 18.11 16.57
N MET A 640 -21.80 16.91 17.06
CA MET A 640 -22.75 15.97 17.62
C MET A 640 -22.94 16.21 19.12
N ASN A 641 -24.19 16.22 19.56
CA ASN A 641 -24.46 16.22 21.00
C ASN A 641 -24.16 14.84 21.61
N PRO A 642 -24.08 14.74 22.98
CA PRO A 642 -23.74 13.48 23.65
C PRO A 642 -24.65 12.29 23.29
N GLU A 643 -25.94 12.52 23.12
CA GLU A 643 -26.93 11.49 22.81
C GLU A 643 -26.78 10.99 21.38
N GLN A 644 -26.56 11.90 20.44
CA GLN A 644 -26.30 11.56 19.03
C GLN A 644 -25.02 10.72 18.92
N LEU A 645 -23.95 11.14 19.57
CA LEU A 645 -22.65 10.43 19.55
C LEU A 645 -22.78 9.03 20.20
N TRP A 646 -23.57 8.91 21.26
CA TRP A 646 -23.87 7.63 21.89
C TRP A 646 -24.59 6.69 20.93
N VAL A 647 -25.75 7.12 20.43
CA VAL A 647 -26.62 6.27 19.61
C VAL A 647 -25.96 5.80 18.30
N THR A 648 -25.12 6.65 17.70
CA THR A 648 -24.54 6.38 16.39
C THR A 648 -23.16 5.72 16.41
N THR A 649 -22.33 6.07 17.42
CA THR A 649 -20.89 5.78 17.35
C THR A 649 -20.37 5.01 18.57
N MET A 650 -20.98 5.17 19.74
CA MET A 650 -20.44 4.60 20.97
C MET A 650 -21.26 3.43 21.52
N ASN A 651 -22.58 3.37 21.26
CA ASN A 651 -23.43 2.27 21.72
C ASN A 651 -23.04 0.95 21.03
N PRO A 652 -22.65 -0.09 21.79
CA PRO A 652 -22.25 -1.39 21.24
C PRO A 652 -23.29 -2.05 20.33
N GLU A 653 -24.59 -1.76 20.55
CA GLU A 653 -25.70 -2.37 19.78
C GLU A 653 -25.84 -1.77 18.37
N ASN A 654 -25.51 -0.49 18.20
CA ASN A 654 -25.82 0.23 16.96
C ASN A 654 -24.58 0.68 16.18
N ARG A 655 -23.43 0.78 16.84
CA ARG A 655 -22.19 1.31 16.25
C ARG A 655 -21.57 0.39 15.24
N THR A 656 -20.86 0.97 14.29
CA THR A 656 -19.96 0.26 13.37
C THR A 656 -18.52 0.59 13.74
N LEU A 657 -17.71 -0.44 13.96
CA LEU A 657 -16.27 -0.32 14.19
C LEU A 657 -15.52 -1.08 13.08
N LEU A 658 -14.55 -0.42 12.47
CA LEU A 658 -13.61 -1.05 11.54
C LEU A 658 -12.46 -1.62 12.35
N ARG A 659 -12.28 -2.94 12.34
CA ARG A 659 -11.13 -3.60 12.96
C ARG A 659 -9.89 -3.38 12.10
N VAL A 660 -8.81 -2.94 12.73
CA VAL A 660 -7.51 -2.78 12.05
C VAL A 660 -6.84 -4.14 11.95
N THR A 661 -6.46 -4.52 10.73
CA THR A 661 -5.72 -5.75 10.42
C THR A 661 -4.50 -5.41 9.56
N VAL A 662 -3.49 -6.26 9.60
CA VAL A 662 -2.30 -6.17 8.73
C VAL A 662 -2.21 -7.50 7.98
N GLU A 663 -2.39 -7.46 6.67
CA GLU A 663 -2.28 -8.62 5.79
C GLU A 663 -0.82 -8.86 5.37
N ASP A 664 -0.10 -7.78 5.04
CA ASP A 664 1.32 -7.78 4.72
C ASP A 664 2.03 -6.69 5.55
N ALA A 665 2.82 -7.12 6.53
CA ALA A 665 3.52 -6.23 7.45
C ALA A 665 4.61 -5.41 6.73
N GLU A 666 5.21 -5.92 5.66
CA GLU A 666 6.23 -5.21 4.90
C GLU A 666 5.61 -4.12 4.03
N ALA A 667 4.55 -4.45 3.29
CA ALA A 667 3.82 -3.47 2.50
C ALA A 667 3.24 -2.35 3.37
N ALA A 668 2.73 -2.69 4.56
CA ALA A 668 2.28 -1.71 5.54
C ALA A 668 3.45 -0.84 6.04
N SER A 669 4.60 -1.44 6.36
CA SER A 669 5.80 -0.71 6.79
C SER A 669 6.31 0.24 5.72
N ASP A 670 6.39 -0.20 4.47
CA ASP A 670 6.78 0.63 3.32
C ASP A 670 5.82 1.81 3.12
N THR A 671 4.51 1.56 3.26
CA THR A 671 3.48 2.60 3.17
C THR A 671 3.63 3.65 4.27
N PHE A 672 3.86 3.23 5.52
CA PHE A 672 4.12 4.19 6.61
C PHE A 672 5.41 4.97 6.38
N GLU A 673 6.47 4.33 5.89
CA GLU A 673 7.71 5.02 5.56
C GLU A 673 7.51 6.04 4.44
N GLN A 674 6.79 5.68 3.38
CA GLN A 674 6.49 6.56 2.26
C GLN A 674 5.66 7.76 2.68
N LEU A 675 4.60 7.56 3.45
CA LEU A 675 3.67 8.62 3.85
C LEU A 675 4.18 9.46 5.03
N MET A 676 4.83 8.83 6.00
CA MET A 676 5.17 9.42 7.30
C MET A 676 6.67 9.56 7.52
N GLY A 677 7.52 8.98 6.66
CA GLY A 677 8.97 9.04 6.74
C GLY A 677 9.56 10.43 6.46
N ASP A 678 10.87 10.57 6.62
CA ASP A 678 11.59 11.85 6.46
C ASP A 678 11.67 12.30 5.00
N ARG A 679 11.67 11.36 4.04
CA ARG A 679 11.84 11.62 2.61
C ARG A 679 10.58 12.27 2.01
N VAL A 680 10.79 13.36 1.27
CA VAL A 680 9.69 14.12 0.64
C VAL A 680 9.32 13.54 -0.72
N GLU A 681 10.33 13.12 -1.51
CA GLU A 681 10.15 12.66 -2.89
C GLU A 681 9.20 11.46 -2.99
N PRO A 682 9.36 10.35 -2.24
CA PRO A 682 8.46 9.21 -2.32
C PRO A 682 7.00 9.57 -1.96
N ARG A 683 6.84 10.52 -1.02
CA ARG A 683 5.51 11.03 -0.63
C ARG A 683 4.90 11.88 -1.73
N ARG A 684 5.70 12.74 -2.41
CA ARG A 684 5.24 13.53 -3.55
C ARG A 684 4.79 12.62 -4.69
N GLU A 685 5.61 11.65 -5.07
CA GLU A 685 5.29 10.68 -6.11
C GLU A 685 4.03 9.88 -5.78
N PHE A 686 3.86 9.48 -4.51
CA PHE A 686 2.64 8.82 -4.05
C PHE A 686 1.42 9.73 -4.22
N ILE A 687 1.51 11.00 -3.80
CA ILE A 687 0.42 11.98 -3.93
C ILE A 687 0.09 12.23 -5.40
N GLU A 688 1.08 12.47 -6.25
CA GLU A 688 0.89 12.71 -7.68
C GLU A 688 0.23 11.50 -8.38
N ARG A 689 0.68 10.29 -8.08
CA ARG A 689 0.12 9.05 -8.62
C ARG A 689 -1.32 8.81 -8.17
N ASN A 690 -1.62 9.11 -6.91
CA ASN A 690 -2.91 8.81 -6.28
C ASN A 690 -3.85 10.02 -6.19
N ALA A 691 -3.46 11.20 -6.70
CA ALA A 691 -4.28 12.42 -6.65
C ALA A 691 -5.66 12.23 -7.25
N LYS A 692 -5.76 11.45 -8.32
CA LYS A 692 -7.00 11.09 -9.01
C LYS A 692 -8.00 10.30 -8.14
N TYR A 693 -7.52 9.61 -7.09
CA TYR A 693 -8.37 8.86 -6.16
C TYR A 693 -8.80 9.70 -4.95
N ALA A 694 -8.24 10.89 -4.79
CA ALA A 694 -8.57 11.75 -3.67
C ALA A 694 -10.01 12.27 -3.78
N VAL A 695 -10.81 12.01 -2.74
CA VAL A 695 -12.19 12.48 -2.60
C VAL A 695 -12.33 13.32 -1.34
N ASN A 696 -13.33 14.20 -1.29
CA ASN A 696 -13.61 15.06 -0.12
C ASN A 696 -12.44 16.00 0.23
N LEU A 697 -11.78 16.56 -0.79
CA LEU A 697 -10.80 17.62 -0.56
C LEU A 697 -11.53 18.89 -0.13
N ASP A 698 -11.11 19.47 1.00
CA ASP A 698 -11.54 20.82 1.39
C ASP A 698 -10.77 21.85 0.54
N TYR A 699 -11.50 22.63 -0.26
CA TYR A 699 -10.95 23.75 -1.03
C TYR A 699 -11.17 25.06 -0.29
#